data_ec6318171abcd222a145912e2282b9ff
#
_entry.id   ec6318171abcd222a145912e2282b9ff
#
_cell.length_a   1.000
_cell.length_b   1.000
_cell.length_c   1.000
_cell.angle_alpha   90.00
_cell.angle_beta   90.00
_cell.angle_gamma   90.00
#
_symmetry.space_group_name_H-M   'P 1'
#
loop_
_entity.id
_entity.type
_entity.pdbx_description
1 polymer ?
#
loop_
_entity_poly.entity_id
_entity_poly.type
_entity_poly.pdbx_seq_one_letter_code
_entity_poly.pdbx_strand_id
1 'polypeptide(L)'
;MKWQERIADELAPDLIEKYQLGPIAAKLFALRGINTDEKLDFWFNATEENLADPALMHDMDKAINRINQAIDSGEKITIYGDYDADGITATTIMTETLSILGADVHYFIPNRFNDGYGPNMDRYQDIVADGTRLIITVDNGVTGVEEVKYAQEHNVDVIVTDHHTFQEKKPAAYATVHCNYPGQKYPFDDYCGAGVAYTICRGLMQDTMPELLDLAMIGTIGDMVKVTGEGHIIVKRGLEMLNQTDRPGLRALIKNAGLTLGSINETDVGFNIAPRLNAVGRLDNANLAVELLLSDDDLEAQKIADKIEELNNKRKELTTEVYDKCMTLIHKNSWQKQNTLVLYDPEFHEGVLGLVANKIVEKTHKPTIVLTKNDAGEVKGSGRSFAGFNLFDALNPIKDQYLTKFGGHDFACGLSLEENQIAPLREKFEDDFHVEGGLETKKYDMELPMQGLTPQTLAQINQVGPFGTGDTQPIFSISNPTITHFFKMGKDKNHVKFTVAKKGGNLSVIGFNKGFLNNNLLPFISQIFVQLSLNTYRNQVSLQGIMTGLAFASPKLAVPTPVVDLRQEKYVMGFADRYLLFDQKNIPIVRNRLQIDEDKISLVKDYDQTGETVALLDVPRNQIELNAALEKDYQQIYLRFLLDQLPVEQIPAKNYFGAVLKYIYSHPTLKPADYRTVAPYLGLDYDSVLFILRVFFELGFVKLDEGKLVGEPSPKKQPLTASKYLMGTSSQIKFVNQLRTMPSQRLITYVNNLTNK
;
A
#
# COMPACT_ATOMS: atom_id res chain seq x y z
N MET A 1 -9.11 -8.45 6.28
CA MET A 1 -8.10 -9.12 5.43
C MET A 1 -7.82 -10.48 6.06
N LYS A 2 -8.00 -11.57 5.32
CA LYS A 2 -7.74 -12.95 5.78
C LYS A 2 -6.45 -13.46 5.15
N TRP A 3 -5.65 -14.21 5.89
CA TRP A 3 -4.45 -14.84 5.38
C TRP A 3 -4.65 -16.36 5.33
N GLN A 4 -4.15 -16.99 4.28
CA GLN A 4 -4.26 -18.44 4.06
C GLN A 4 -2.90 -18.99 3.62
N GLU A 5 -2.50 -20.12 4.18
CA GLU A 5 -1.30 -20.83 3.75
C GLU A 5 -1.52 -21.48 2.38
N ARG A 6 -0.51 -21.39 1.52
CA ARG A 6 -0.43 -22.20 0.31
C ARG A 6 -0.11 -23.64 0.68
N ILE A 7 -0.73 -24.58 0.01
CA ILE A 7 -0.53 -26.01 0.27
C ILE A 7 -0.05 -26.64 -1.03
N ALA A 8 0.97 -27.48 -0.93
CA ALA A 8 1.44 -28.36 -2.02
C ALA A 8 1.97 -29.65 -1.41
N ASP A 9 2.00 -30.71 -2.23
CA ASP A 9 2.68 -31.95 -1.89
C ASP A 9 4.20 -31.70 -1.72
N GLU A 10 4.85 -32.53 -0.94
CA GLU A 10 6.29 -32.42 -0.75
C GLU A 10 7.06 -32.83 -2.02
N LEU A 11 8.20 -32.19 -2.24
CA LEU A 11 9.10 -32.55 -3.31
C LEU A 11 9.72 -33.92 -3.02
N ALA A 12 9.90 -34.75 -4.06
CA ALA A 12 10.48 -36.07 -3.93
C ALA A 12 11.93 -35.99 -3.39
N PRO A 13 12.32 -36.86 -2.43
CA PRO A 13 13.65 -36.78 -1.79
C PRO A 13 14.83 -36.88 -2.74
N ASP A 14 14.72 -37.67 -3.81
CA ASP A 14 15.74 -37.83 -4.85
C ASP A 14 15.98 -36.52 -5.65
N LEU A 15 14.91 -35.74 -5.87
CA LEU A 15 15.02 -34.40 -6.49
C LEU A 15 15.68 -33.40 -5.55
N ILE A 16 15.36 -33.47 -4.25
CA ILE A 16 16.00 -32.58 -3.24
C ILE A 16 17.51 -32.85 -3.21
N GLU A 17 17.92 -34.11 -3.22
CA GLU A 17 19.32 -34.50 -3.23
C GLU A 17 20.01 -34.09 -4.56
N LYS A 18 19.40 -34.41 -5.70
CA LYS A 18 19.93 -34.13 -7.05
C LYS A 18 20.23 -32.65 -7.24
N TYR A 19 19.30 -31.75 -6.84
CA TYR A 19 19.43 -30.30 -7.01
C TYR A 19 19.99 -29.60 -5.76
N GLN A 20 20.42 -30.33 -4.74
CA GLN A 20 21.00 -29.82 -3.50
C GLN A 20 20.12 -28.75 -2.82
N LEU A 21 18.82 -29.01 -2.79
CA LEU A 21 17.83 -28.04 -2.26
C LEU A 21 17.81 -28.05 -0.74
N GLY A 22 17.88 -26.85 -0.16
CA GLY A 22 17.55 -26.69 1.26
C GLY A 22 16.05 -26.87 1.52
N PRO A 23 15.63 -27.15 2.78
CA PRO A 23 14.23 -27.43 3.10
C PRO A 23 13.25 -26.31 2.69
N ILE A 24 13.68 -25.04 2.78
CA ILE A 24 12.88 -23.88 2.38
C ILE A 24 12.71 -23.85 0.87
N ALA A 25 13.80 -23.98 0.10
CA ALA A 25 13.76 -23.99 -1.36
C ALA A 25 12.89 -25.14 -1.87
N ALA A 26 13.06 -26.36 -1.35
CA ALA A 26 12.28 -27.52 -1.72
C ALA A 26 10.77 -27.29 -1.54
N LYS A 27 10.36 -26.71 -0.41
CA LYS A 27 8.95 -26.37 -0.15
C LYS A 27 8.45 -25.28 -1.10
N LEU A 28 9.26 -24.26 -1.39
CA LEU A 28 8.90 -23.18 -2.29
C LEU A 28 8.75 -23.65 -3.74
N PHE A 29 9.64 -24.52 -4.23
CA PHE A 29 9.50 -25.13 -5.54
C PHE A 29 8.20 -25.97 -5.66
N ALA A 30 7.92 -26.80 -4.66
CA ALA A 30 6.67 -27.57 -4.60
C ALA A 30 5.44 -26.66 -4.67
N LEU A 31 5.42 -25.56 -3.90
CA LEU A 31 4.32 -24.57 -3.89
C LEU A 31 4.12 -23.86 -5.24
N ARG A 32 5.16 -23.76 -6.06
CA ARG A 32 5.12 -23.22 -7.42
C ARG A 32 4.78 -24.24 -8.49
N GLY A 33 4.60 -25.51 -8.11
CA GLY A 33 4.34 -26.60 -9.03
C GLY A 33 5.57 -27.01 -9.86
N ILE A 34 6.78 -26.59 -9.43
CA ILE A 34 8.08 -27.01 -10.00
C ILE A 34 8.53 -28.25 -9.21
N ASN A 35 7.92 -29.38 -9.51
CA ASN A 35 7.97 -30.59 -8.69
C ASN A 35 8.33 -31.87 -9.46
N THR A 36 8.83 -31.72 -10.68
CA THR A 36 9.35 -32.83 -11.50
C THR A 36 10.79 -32.53 -11.89
N ASP A 37 11.54 -33.60 -12.25
CA ASP A 37 12.92 -33.48 -12.70
C ASP A 37 13.07 -32.55 -13.92
N GLU A 38 12.19 -32.68 -14.90
CA GLU A 38 12.15 -31.84 -16.10
C GLU A 38 11.97 -30.34 -15.76
N LYS A 39 11.03 -30.04 -14.85
CA LYS A 39 10.76 -28.64 -14.45
C LYS A 39 11.90 -28.02 -13.63
N LEU A 40 12.53 -28.80 -12.75
CA LEU A 40 13.69 -28.35 -11.99
C LEU A 40 14.89 -28.18 -12.90
N ASP A 41 15.11 -29.11 -13.84
CA ASP A 41 16.18 -28.98 -14.81
C ASP A 41 16.02 -27.73 -15.67
N PHE A 42 14.81 -27.49 -16.19
CA PHE A 42 14.48 -26.23 -16.88
C PHE A 42 14.77 -25.01 -16.01
N TRP A 43 14.33 -25.02 -14.75
CA TRP A 43 14.53 -23.88 -13.85
C TRP A 43 15.99 -23.55 -13.60
N PHE A 44 16.81 -24.56 -13.37
CA PHE A 44 18.21 -24.36 -13.05
C PHE A 44 19.12 -24.21 -14.27
N ASN A 45 18.82 -24.95 -15.35
CA ASN A 45 19.77 -25.16 -16.44
C ASN A 45 19.33 -24.53 -17.77
N ALA A 46 18.04 -24.06 -17.87
CA ALA A 46 17.60 -23.45 -19.12
C ALA A 46 18.40 -22.19 -19.46
N THR A 47 18.75 -22.07 -20.70
CA THR A 47 19.47 -20.95 -21.31
C THR A 47 18.64 -20.38 -22.47
N GLU A 48 19.12 -19.36 -23.12
CA GLU A 48 18.54 -18.76 -24.31
C GLU A 48 18.29 -19.75 -25.46
N GLU A 49 19.02 -20.86 -25.48
CA GLU A 49 18.80 -21.96 -26.44
C GLU A 49 17.49 -22.72 -26.22
N ASN A 50 16.93 -22.62 -25.01
CA ASN A 50 15.66 -23.28 -24.66
C ASN A 50 14.43 -22.38 -24.93
N LEU A 51 14.63 -21.16 -25.43
CA LEU A 51 13.54 -20.32 -25.90
C LEU A 51 12.95 -20.90 -27.17
N ALA A 52 11.64 -20.80 -27.35
CA ALA A 52 10.96 -21.35 -28.53
C ALA A 52 11.50 -20.73 -29.84
N ASP A 53 11.32 -21.48 -30.91
CA ASP A 53 11.71 -21.04 -32.26
C ASP A 53 10.94 -19.75 -32.61
N PRO A 54 11.64 -18.65 -32.97
CA PRO A 54 11.01 -17.42 -33.42
C PRO A 54 9.97 -17.61 -34.53
N ALA A 55 10.18 -18.55 -35.45
CA ALA A 55 9.27 -18.84 -36.57
C ALA A 55 7.87 -19.28 -36.14
N LEU A 56 7.68 -19.72 -34.89
CA LEU A 56 6.35 -20.07 -34.34
C LEU A 56 5.50 -18.82 -34.02
N MET A 57 6.10 -17.62 -33.92
CA MET A 57 5.33 -16.41 -33.66
C MET A 57 4.63 -15.93 -34.94
N HIS A 58 3.43 -15.38 -34.77
CA HIS A 58 2.59 -14.95 -35.89
C HIS A 58 3.35 -14.00 -36.83
N ASP A 59 3.23 -14.23 -38.14
CA ASP A 59 3.87 -13.45 -39.23
C ASP A 59 5.39 -13.29 -39.14
N MET A 60 6.11 -14.03 -38.27
CA MET A 60 7.56 -13.88 -38.05
C MET A 60 8.34 -14.02 -39.38
N ASP A 61 8.13 -15.10 -40.13
CA ASP A 61 8.84 -15.31 -41.40
C ASP A 61 8.57 -14.20 -42.40
N LYS A 62 7.32 -13.70 -42.45
CA LYS A 62 6.93 -12.62 -43.32
C LYS A 62 7.62 -11.30 -42.93
N ALA A 63 7.71 -11.02 -41.63
CA ALA A 63 8.38 -9.86 -41.11
C ALA A 63 9.89 -9.93 -41.41
N ILE A 64 10.55 -11.05 -41.11
CA ILE A 64 11.99 -11.24 -41.37
C ILE A 64 12.33 -11.07 -42.87
N ASN A 65 11.53 -11.70 -43.74
CA ASN A 65 11.75 -11.57 -45.19
C ASN A 65 11.61 -10.12 -45.66
N ARG A 66 10.65 -9.36 -45.15
CA ARG A 66 10.48 -7.94 -45.51
C ARG A 66 11.60 -7.06 -45.00
N ILE A 67 12.05 -7.31 -43.78
CA ILE A 67 13.20 -6.60 -43.17
C ILE A 67 14.46 -6.86 -44.02
N ASN A 68 14.77 -8.13 -44.34
CA ASN A 68 15.92 -8.47 -45.17
C ASN A 68 15.84 -7.82 -46.56
N GLN A 69 14.65 -7.83 -47.19
CA GLN A 69 14.44 -7.13 -48.47
C GLN A 69 14.75 -5.60 -48.33
N ALA A 70 14.35 -4.96 -47.24
CA ALA A 70 14.61 -3.54 -47.00
C ALA A 70 16.13 -3.30 -46.87
N ILE A 71 16.83 -4.15 -46.13
CA ILE A 71 18.28 -4.07 -45.94
C ILE A 71 18.99 -4.24 -47.29
N ASP A 72 18.67 -5.30 -48.04
CA ASP A 72 19.28 -5.61 -49.35
C ASP A 72 19.06 -4.51 -50.36
N SER A 73 17.92 -3.81 -50.30
CA SER A 73 17.56 -2.72 -51.21
C SER A 73 18.04 -1.34 -50.71
N GLY A 74 18.65 -1.23 -49.55
CA GLY A 74 19.06 0.03 -48.93
C GLY A 74 17.87 0.95 -48.62
N GLU A 75 16.73 0.38 -48.29
CA GLU A 75 15.55 1.13 -47.91
C GLU A 75 15.71 1.76 -46.52
N LYS A 76 15.23 2.99 -46.36
CA LYS A 76 15.16 3.64 -45.05
C LYS A 76 14.13 2.97 -44.17
N ILE A 77 14.58 2.44 -43.01
CA ILE A 77 13.77 1.80 -42.00
C ILE A 77 13.58 2.74 -40.81
N THR A 78 12.35 2.95 -40.34
CA THR A 78 12.09 3.68 -39.11
C THR A 78 11.45 2.78 -38.06
N ILE A 79 12.09 2.67 -36.91
CA ILE A 79 11.53 2.01 -35.74
C ILE A 79 10.65 3.02 -35.00
N TYR A 80 9.37 2.70 -34.80
CA TYR A 80 8.42 3.50 -34.05
C TYR A 80 8.21 2.87 -32.67
N GLY A 81 8.84 3.42 -31.64
CA GLY A 81 8.85 2.88 -30.28
C GLY A 81 7.77 3.43 -29.36
N ASP A 82 7.89 3.11 -28.06
CA ASP A 82 7.14 3.74 -26.96
C ASP A 82 8.09 4.37 -25.94
N TYR A 83 7.54 5.24 -25.09
CA TYR A 83 8.29 6.15 -24.22
C TYR A 83 8.59 5.59 -22.83
N ASP A 84 8.21 4.38 -22.50
CA ASP A 84 8.53 3.74 -21.22
C ASP A 84 9.74 2.79 -21.33
N ALA A 85 10.09 2.14 -20.21
CA ALA A 85 11.30 1.30 -20.17
C ALA A 85 11.21 0.12 -21.13
N ASP A 86 10.05 -0.44 -21.39
CA ASP A 86 9.86 -1.53 -22.35
C ASP A 86 10.03 -1.03 -23.77
N GLY A 87 9.30 0.00 -24.17
CA GLY A 87 9.42 0.61 -25.50
C GLY A 87 10.84 1.14 -25.81
N ILE A 88 11.51 1.75 -24.81
CA ILE A 88 12.88 2.23 -24.91
C ILE A 88 13.85 1.05 -25.18
N THR A 89 13.74 -0.03 -24.38
CA THR A 89 14.61 -1.21 -24.55
C THR A 89 14.29 -1.97 -25.83
N ALA A 90 13.01 -2.11 -26.21
CA ALA A 90 12.58 -2.68 -27.48
C ALA A 90 13.15 -1.92 -28.69
N THR A 91 13.07 -0.57 -28.63
CA THR A 91 13.64 0.30 -29.67
C THR A 91 15.15 0.13 -29.78
N THR A 92 15.83 0.07 -28.65
CA THR A 92 17.30 -0.13 -28.58
C THR A 92 17.68 -1.46 -29.20
N ILE A 93 17.02 -2.56 -28.81
CA ILE A 93 17.26 -3.93 -29.31
C ILE A 93 17.15 -3.96 -30.85
N MET A 94 16.03 -3.42 -31.39
CA MET A 94 15.83 -3.43 -32.83
C MET A 94 16.79 -2.52 -33.58
N THR A 95 17.10 -1.33 -33.05
CA THR A 95 18.04 -0.38 -33.66
C THR A 95 19.45 -0.97 -33.72
N GLU A 96 19.92 -1.55 -32.62
CA GLU A 96 21.23 -2.19 -32.53
C GLU A 96 21.35 -3.33 -33.53
N THR A 97 20.38 -4.24 -33.55
CA THR A 97 20.38 -5.41 -34.43
C THR A 97 20.35 -5.00 -35.92
N LEU A 98 19.48 -4.08 -36.30
CA LEU A 98 19.40 -3.62 -37.69
C LEU A 98 20.65 -2.84 -38.12
N SER A 99 21.27 -2.09 -37.20
CA SER A 99 22.53 -1.41 -37.45
C SER A 99 23.67 -2.40 -37.71
N ILE A 100 23.75 -3.49 -36.93
CA ILE A 100 24.74 -4.57 -37.12
C ILE A 100 24.54 -5.24 -38.50
N LEU A 101 23.30 -5.38 -38.95
CA LEU A 101 22.97 -5.93 -40.28
C LEU A 101 23.20 -4.93 -41.42
N GLY A 102 23.66 -3.69 -41.13
CA GLY A 102 23.93 -2.66 -42.11
C GLY A 102 22.75 -1.94 -42.71
N ALA A 103 21.60 -1.96 -42.02
CA ALA A 103 20.39 -1.23 -42.42
C ALA A 103 20.57 0.29 -42.31
N ASP A 104 19.91 1.05 -43.18
CA ASP A 104 19.66 2.48 -43.00
C ASP A 104 18.51 2.65 -41.99
N VAL A 105 18.85 2.53 -40.69
CA VAL A 105 17.89 2.48 -39.61
C VAL A 105 17.85 3.76 -38.80
N HIS A 106 16.65 4.26 -38.58
CA HIS A 106 16.31 5.38 -37.74
C HIS A 106 15.28 4.97 -36.70
N TYR A 107 15.13 5.73 -35.63
CA TYR A 107 14.06 5.49 -34.66
C TYR A 107 13.31 6.78 -34.30
N PHE A 108 12.09 6.63 -33.89
CA PHE A 108 11.22 7.68 -33.38
C PHE A 108 10.45 7.16 -32.15
N ILE A 109 10.47 7.93 -31.08
CA ILE A 109 9.65 7.67 -29.91
C ILE A 109 8.66 8.81 -29.73
N PRO A 110 7.34 8.52 -29.64
CA PRO A 110 6.32 9.55 -29.46
C PRO A 110 6.50 10.27 -28.12
N ASN A 111 6.24 11.58 -28.14
CA ASN A 111 6.24 12.36 -26.92
C ASN A 111 4.89 12.24 -26.22
N ARG A 112 4.89 11.81 -24.96
CA ARG A 112 3.69 11.59 -24.13
C ARG A 112 2.72 12.78 -24.13
N PHE A 113 3.23 14.01 -24.19
CA PHE A 113 2.42 15.23 -24.06
C PHE A 113 1.83 15.67 -25.39
N ASN A 114 2.60 15.59 -26.45
CA ASN A 114 2.24 16.10 -27.78
C ASN A 114 1.59 15.05 -28.67
N ASP A 115 2.13 13.82 -28.64
CA ASP A 115 1.74 12.77 -29.57
C ASP A 115 0.77 11.75 -28.93
N GLY A 116 0.82 11.61 -27.60
CA GLY A 116 0.01 10.64 -26.85
C GLY A 116 0.68 9.26 -26.78
N TYR A 117 -0.14 8.22 -26.62
CA TYR A 117 0.29 6.83 -26.58
C TYR A 117 0.00 6.12 -27.90
N GLY A 118 0.97 5.34 -28.39
CA GLY A 118 0.84 4.54 -29.59
C GLY A 118 0.99 5.31 -30.89
N PRO A 119 0.57 4.73 -32.04
CA PRO A 119 0.67 5.36 -33.34
C PRO A 119 -0.05 6.71 -33.40
N ASN A 120 0.61 7.70 -34.02
CA ASN A 120 0.09 9.06 -34.17
C ASN A 120 0.14 9.47 -35.65
N MET A 121 -0.99 9.96 -36.18
CA MET A 121 -1.14 10.25 -37.61
C MET A 121 -0.16 11.33 -38.09
N ASP A 122 0.02 12.39 -37.32
CA ASP A 122 0.92 13.49 -37.73
C ASP A 122 2.37 12.96 -37.81
N ARG A 123 2.76 12.10 -36.87
CA ARG A 123 4.10 11.48 -36.84
C ARG A 123 4.29 10.49 -37.98
N TYR A 124 3.25 9.70 -38.34
CA TYR A 124 3.31 8.84 -39.51
C TYR A 124 3.45 9.64 -40.81
N GLN A 125 2.75 10.78 -40.93
CA GLN A 125 2.91 11.69 -42.05
C GLN A 125 4.36 12.22 -42.16
N ASP A 126 4.94 12.66 -41.06
CA ASP A 126 6.32 13.14 -40.99
C ASP A 126 7.31 12.04 -41.41
N ILE A 127 7.16 10.83 -40.88
CA ILE A 127 8.04 9.66 -41.17
C ILE A 127 7.94 9.27 -42.66
N VAL A 128 6.75 9.23 -43.20
CA VAL A 128 6.52 8.92 -44.62
C VAL A 128 7.14 10.00 -45.51
N ALA A 129 6.95 11.30 -45.17
CA ALA A 129 7.51 12.42 -45.89
C ALA A 129 9.05 12.47 -45.87
N ASP A 130 9.66 11.93 -44.78
CA ASP A 130 11.13 11.84 -44.63
C ASP A 130 11.75 10.67 -45.45
N GLY A 131 10.97 9.99 -46.25
CA GLY A 131 11.43 8.98 -47.19
C GLY A 131 11.55 7.57 -46.65
N THR A 132 11.03 7.30 -45.48
CA THR A 132 10.93 5.93 -44.90
C THR A 132 10.17 5.01 -45.86
N ARG A 133 10.60 3.75 -45.99
CA ARG A 133 9.97 2.72 -46.82
C ARG A 133 9.42 1.55 -45.97
N LEU A 134 9.97 1.37 -44.80
CA LEU A 134 9.51 0.35 -43.83
C LEU A 134 9.42 0.98 -42.46
N ILE A 135 8.23 0.93 -41.85
CA ILE A 135 8.02 1.26 -40.43
C ILE A 135 7.95 -0.05 -39.66
N ILE A 136 8.69 -0.16 -38.57
CA ILE A 136 8.59 -1.28 -37.63
C ILE A 136 8.16 -0.70 -36.28
N THR A 137 6.94 -0.95 -35.86
CA THR A 137 6.52 -0.56 -34.51
C THR A 137 7.11 -1.53 -33.48
N VAL A 138 7.46 -1.05 -32.31
CA VAL A 138 7.89 -1.90 -31.18
C VAL A 138 7.18 -1.45 -29.91
N ASP A 139 6.61 -2.40 -29.19
CA ASP A 139 5.84 -2.16 -27.98
C ASP A 139 4.58 -1.28 -28.18
N ASN A 140 4.12 -1.21 -29.39
CA ASN A 140 2.88 -0.55 -29.79
C ASN A 140 2.48 -0.95 -31.22
N GLY A 141 1.33 -0.47 -31.68
CA GLY A 141 0.93 -0.62 -33.08
C GLY A 141 -0.40 -1.33 -33.28
N VAL A 142 -0.82 -2.22 -32.38
CA VAL A 142 -2.10 -2.97 -32.52
C VAL A 142 -3.34 -2.07 -32.58
N THR A 143 -3.24 -0.82 -32.16
CA THR A 143 -4.32 0.18 -32.20
C THR A 143 -4.26 1.11 -33.41
N GLY A 144 -3.17 1.11 -34.19
CA GLY A 144 -2.88 2.06 -35.26
C GLY A 144 -3.54 1.75 -36.60
N VAL A 145 -4.87 1.58 -36.63
CA VAL A 145 -5.61 1.17 -37.83
C VAL A 145 -5.51 2.19 -38.96
N GLU A 146 -5.72 3.46 -38.66
CA GLU A 146 -5.73 4.54 -39.67
C GLU A 146 -4.30 4.94 -40.05
N GLU A 147 -3.36 4.93 -39.12
CA GLU A 147 -1.96 5.24 -39.30
C GLU A 147 -1.28 4.20 -40.22
N VAL A 148 -1.50 2.92 -39.97
CA VAL A 148 -1.01 1.83 -40.82
C VAL A 148 -1.59 1.91 -42.19
N LYS A 149 -2.89 2.19 -42.34
CA LYS A 149 -3.56 2.38 -43.62
C LYS A 149 -2.95 3.55 -44.38
N TYR A 150 -2.74 4.71 -43.71
CA TYR A 150 -2.11 5.88 -44.30
C TYR A 150 -0.72 5.55 -44.87
N ALA A 151 0.14 4.88 -44.09
CA ALA A 151 1.48 4.50 -44.53
C ALA A 151 1.43 3.62 -45.78
N GLN A 152 0.56 2.62 -45.81
CA GLN A 152 0.40 1.71 -46.95
C GLN A 152 -0.14 2.43 -48.22
N GLU A 153 -1.07 3.35 -48.07
CA GLU A 153 -1.57 4.19 -49.18
C GLU A 153 -0.46 5.05 -49.80
N HIS A 154 0.64 5.28 -49.02
CA HIS A 154 1.82 6.03 -49.49
C HIS A 154 3.01 5.13 -49.84
N ASN A 155 2.78 3.80 -50.06
CA ASN A 155 3.79 2.80 -50.39
C ASN A 155 4.87 2.64 -49.33
N VAL A 156 4.52 2.73 -48.06
CA VAL A 156 5.35 2.43 -46.92
C VAL A 156 4.74 1.20 -46.20
N ASP A 157 5.51 0.12 -46.14
CA ASP A 157 5.08 -1.07 -45.42
C ASP A 157 5.21 -0.85 -43.94
N VAL A 158 4.30 -1.44 -43.16
CA VAL A 158 4.32 -1.40 -41.71
C VAL A 158 4.37 -2.83 -41.16
N ILE A 159 5.36 -3.13 -40.34
CA ILE A 159 5.43 -4.32 -39.50
C ILE A 159 5.04 -3.91 -38.11
N VAL A 160 3.92 -4.42 -37.61
CA VAL A 160 3.51 -4.21 -36.20
C VAL A 160 4.17 -5.28 -35.35
N THR A 161 4.93 -4.85 -34.33
CA THR A 161 5.45 -5.75 -33.29
C THR A 161 5.00 -5.24 -31.92
N ASP A 162 4.14 -6.03 -31.27
CA ASP A 162 3.42 -5.59 -30.10
C ASP A 162 3.05 -6.78 -29.21
N HIS A 163 2.65 -6.53 -27.98
CA HIS A 163 2.16 -7.53 -27.04
C HIS A 163 0.82 -7.13 -26.40
N HIS A 164 0.35 -5.91 -26.66
CA HIS A 164 -0.88 -5.36 -26.10
C HIS A 164 -2.14 -6.05 -26.66
N THR A 165 -3.23 -5.96 -25.90
CA THR A 165 -4.51 -6.55 -26.30
C THR A 165 -5.09 -5.87 -27.53
N PHE A 166 -5.49 -6.67 -28.53
CA PHE A 166 -6.15 -6.18 -29.73
C PHE A 166 -7.50 -5.56 -29.42
N GLN A 167 -7.83 -4.50 -30.13
CA GLN A 167 -9.17 -3.94 -30.17
C GLN A 167 -10.05 -4.69 -31.22
N GLU A 168 -11.34 -4.32 -31.33
CA GLU A 168 -12.25 -4.93 -32.30
C GLU A 168 -11.72 -4.83 -33.75
N LYS A 169 -11.11 -3.67 -34.11
CA LYS A 169 -10.48 -3.48 -35.41
C LYS A 169 -8.97 -3.63 -35.28
N LYS A 170 -8.39 -4.46 -36.13
CA LYS A 170 -6.95 -4.65 -36.22
C LYS A 170 -6.37 -3.84 -37.38
N PRO A 171 -5.16 -3.29 -37.25
CA PRO A 171 -4.47 -2.69 -38.39
C PRO A 171 -4.19 -3.74 -39.49
N ALA A 172 -4.37 -3.36 -40.75
CA ALA A 172 -4.06 -4.21 -41.88
C ALA A 172 -2.58 -4.11 -42.25
N ALA A 173 -1.68 -4.33 -41.28
CA ALA A 173 -0.25 -4.24 -41.44
C ALA A 173 0.31 -5.23 -42.47
N TYR A 174 1.50 -4.94 -43.03
CA TYR A 174 2.20 -5.91 -43.89
C TYR A 174 2.44 -7.24 -43.12
N ALA A 175 2.94 -7.12 -41.89
CA ALA A 175 3.05 -8.27 -40.98
C ALA A 175 2.69 -7.81 -39.55
N THR A 176 2.19 -8.72 -38.71
CA THR A 176 1.93 -8.46 -37.31
C THR A 176 2.58 -9.55 -36.47
N VAL A 177 3.70 -9.22 -35.83
CA VAL A 177 4.43 -10.13 -34.93
C VAL A 177 3.92 -9.92 -33.50
N HIS A 178 3.32 -10.95 -32.91
CA HIS A 178 2.66 -10.86 -31.64
C HIS A 178 2.62 -12.21 -30.93
N CYS A 179 3.04 -12.23 -29.65
CA CYS A 179 3.11 -13.48 -28.86
C CYS A 179 1.73 -14.09 -28.56
N ASN A 180 0.68 -13.27 -28.50
CA ASN A 180 -0.70 -13.70 -28.21
C ASN A 180 -1.65 -13.26 -29.35
N TYR A 181 -1.31 -13.59 -30.60
CA TYR A 181 -2.17 -13.26 -31.74
C TYR A 181 -3.43 -14.12 -31.74
N PRO A 182 -4.64 -13.57 -31.92
CA PRO A 182 -5.88 -14.31 -31.90
C PRO A 182 -5.94 -15.44 -32.94
N GLY A 183 -6.08 -16.67 -32.47
CA GLY A 183 -6.14 -17.86 -33.31
C GLY A 183 -4.80 -18.57 -33.54
N GLN A 184 -3.69 -18.04 -33.07
CA GLN A 184 -2.38 -18.70 -33.11
C GLN A 184 -1.80 -18.78 -31.69
N LYS A 185 -1.23 -19.95 -31.34
CA LYS A 185 -0.60 -20.16 -30.03
C LYS A 185 0.92 -20.18 -30.18
N TYR A 186 1.58 -19.18 -29.68
CA TYR A 186 3.01 -19.24 -29.37
C TYR A 186 3.20 -19.92 -28.00
N PRO A 187 4.29 -20.69 -27.77
CA PRO A 187 4.50 -21.40 -26.51
C PRO A 187 4.48 -20.53 -25.25
N PHE A 188 4.87 -19.27 -25.36
CA PHE A 188 4.82 -18.28 -24.29
C PHE A 188 4.06 -17.02 -24.75
N ASP A 189 2.92 -16.74 -24.12
CA ASP A 189 1.95 -15.73 -24.56
C ASP A 189 2.05 -14.39 -23.82
N ASP A 190 3.06 -14.20 -22.96
CA ASP A 190 3.17 -13.06 -22.04
C ASP A 190 4.54 -12.35 -22.13
N TYR A 191 5.03 -12.15 -23.35
CA TYR A 191 6.17 -11.29 -23.60
C TYR A 191 5.79 -9.82 -23.47
N CYS A 192 6.74 -8.99 -23.06
CA CYS A 192 6.71 -7.53 -23.23
C CYS A 192 7.20 -7.14 -24.64
N GLY A 193 7.12 -5.85 -24.99
CA GLY A 193 7.60 -5.34 -26.27
C GLY A 193 9.07 -5.65 -26.55
N ALA A 194 9.93 -5.50 -25.53
CA ALA A 194 11.36 -5.86 -25.64
C ALA A 194 11.58 -7.36 -25.84
N GLY A 195 10.73 -8.20 -25.22
CA GLY A 195 10.76 -9.65 -25.43
C GLY A 195 10.37 -10.05 -26.87
N VAL A 196 9.37 -9.40 -27.45
CA VAL A 196 8.97 -9.58 -28.86
C VAL A 196 10.10 -9.11 -29.79
N ALA A 197 10.66 -7.92 -29.55
CA ALA A 197 11.79 -7.38 -30.30
C ALA A 197 13.02 -8.32 -30.25
N TYR A 198 13.36 -8.81 -29.08
CA TYR A 198 14.43 -9.80 -28.91
C TYR A 198 14.17 -11.09 -29.71
N THR A 199 12.94 -11.56 -29.74
CA THR A 199 12.56 -12.76 -30.51
C THR A 199 12.72 -12.53 -32.01
N ILE A 200 12.38 -11.35 -32.53
CA ILE A 200 12.61 -10.98 -33.92
C ILE A 200 14.12 -10.92 -34.22
N CYS A 201 14.92 -10.35 -33.35
CA CYS A 201 16.36 -10.26 -33.52
C CYS A 201 17.01 -11.65 -33.58
N ARG A 202 16.58 -12.59 -32.74
CA ARG A 202 17.00 -13.99 -32.83
C ARG A 202 16.68 -14.61 -34.19
N GLY A 203 15.49 -14.34 -34.72
CA GLY A 203 15.08 -14.81 -36.04
C GLY A 203 15.89 -14.19 -37.18
N LEU A 204 16.17 -12.89 -37.12
CA LEU A 204 16.99 -12.17 -38.11
C LEU A 204 18.45 -12.65 -38.11
N MET A 205 19.04 -12.76 -36.95
CA MET A 205 20.46 -13.12 -36.79
C MET A 205 20.70 -14.63 -36.88
N GLN A 206 19.62 -15.45 -36.73
CA GLN A 206 19.71 -16.92 -36.60
C GLN A 206 20.69 -17.34 -35.47
N ASP A 207 20.67 -16.59 -34.39
CA ASP A 207 21.50 -16.75 -33.20
C ASP A 207 20.72 -16.44 -31.93
N THR A 208 21.21 -16.85 -30.79
CA THR A 208 20.58 -16.64 -29.48
C THR A 208 20.68 -15.21 -28.97
N MET A 209 21.61 -14.42 -29.45
CA MET A 209 21.84 -13.00 -29.13
C MET A 209 21.87 -12.73 -27.61
N PRO A 210 22.71 -13.41 -26.82
CA PRO A 210 22.70 -13.29 -25.37
C PRO A 210 23.04 -11.86 -24.87
N GLU A 211 23.77 -11.07 -25.65
CA GLU A 211 24.15 -9.68 -25.34
C GLU A 211 22.95 -8.72 -25.32
N LEU A 212 21.80 -9.10 -25.87
CA LEU A 212 20.57 -8.30 -25.83
C LEU A 212 19.66 -8.66 -24.65
N LEU A 213 19.98 -9.72 -23.89
CA LEU A 213 19.15 -10.18 -22.79
C LEU A 213 19.11 -9.20 -21.61
N ASP A 214 20.14 -8.39 -21.41
CA ASP A 214 20.12 -7.34 -20.39
C ASP A 214 19.01 -6.30 -20.67
N LEU A 215 18.82 -5.92 -21.94
CA LEU A 215 17.76 -5.00 -22.37
C LEU A 215 16.39 -5.67 -22.35
N ALA A 216 16.29 -6.90 -22.89
CA ALA A 216 15.02 -7.65 -22.89
C ALA A 216 14.50 -7.91 -21.46
N MET A 217 15.39 -8.17 -20.52
CA MET A 217 15.07 -8.31 -19.10
C MET A 217 14.61 -7.02 -18.46
N ILE A 218 15.24 -5.88 -18.79
CA ILE A 218 14.82 -4.57 -18.25
C ILE A 218 13.38 -4.25 -18.71
N GLY A 219 13.04 -4.51 -19.98
CA GLY A 219 11.68 -4.37 -20.49
C GLY A 219 10.72 -5.31 -19.77
N THR A 220 11.07 -6.61 -19.66
CA THR A 220 10.25 -7.64 -18.98
C THR A 220 9.89 -7.27 -17.54
N ILE A 221 10.86 -6.77 -16.78
CA ILE A 221 10.64 -6.32 -15.39
C ILE A 221 9.90 -4.96 -15.36
N GLY A 222 10.24 -4.05 -16.29
CA GLY A 222 9.67 -2.72 -16.38
C GLY A 222 8.18 -2.70 -16.68
N ASP A 223 7.74 -3.58 -17.58
CA ASP A 223 6.34 -3.75 -17.97
C ASP A 223 5.56 -4.73 -17.07
N MET A 224 6.24 -5.38 -16.13
CA MET A 224 5.62 -6.28 -15.15
C MET A 224 4.93 -7.51 -15.76
N VAL A 225 5.37 -7.99 -16.91
CA VAL A 225 4.91 -9.26 -17.49
C VAL A 225 5.44 -10.47 -16.73
N LYS A 226 4.94 -11.69 -17.01
CA LYS A 226 5.29 -12.88 -16.22
C LYS A 226 6.76 -13.25 -16.32
N VAL A 227 7.38 -13.51 -15.17
CA VAL A 227 8.74 -14.05 -15.04
C VAL A 227 8.76 -15.58 -14.89
N THR A 228 7.79 -16.26 -15.50
CA THR A 228 7.70 -17.73 -15.55
C THR A 228 7.90 -18.22 -16.99
N GLY A 229 8.14 -19.51 -17.19
CA GLY A 229 8.39 -20.05 -18.53
C GLY A 229 9.59 -19.38 -19.21
N GLU A 230 9.40 -18.88 -20.45
CA GLU A 230 10.46 -18.17 -21.17
C GLU A 230 10.85 -16.83 -20.52
N GLY A 231 9.89 -16.16 -19.85
CA GLY A 231 10.18 -14.97 -19.05
C GLY A 231 11.19 -15.25 -17.93
N HIS A 232 11.18 -16.46 -17.35
CA HIS A 232 12.21 -16.86 -16.37
C HIS A 232 13.60 -16.90 -17.01
N ILE A 233 13.72 -17.46 -18.22
CA ILE A 233 15.00 -17.52 -18.93
C ILE A 233 15.50 -16.11 -19.21
N ILE A 234 14.66 -15.24 -19.79
CA ILE A 234 15.00 -13.86 -20.12
C ILE A 234 15.47 -13.11 -18.88
N VAL A 235 14.73 -13.21 -17.78
CA VAL A 235 15.09 -12.44 -16.57
C VAL A 235 16.33 -13.01 -15.89
N LYS A 236 16.44 -14.33 -15.76
CA LYS A 236 17.60 -14.97 -15.15
C LYS A 236 18.88 -14.67 -15.93
N ARG A 237 18.87 -14.96 -17.24
CA ARG A 237 20.03 -14.75 -18.11
C ARG A 237 20.32 -13.26 -18.30
N GLY A 238 19.28 -12.44 -18.44
CA GLY A 238 19.43 -10.99 -18.53
C GLY A 238 20.07 -10.37 -17.28
N LEU A 239 19.73 -10.84 -16.08
CA LEU A 239 20.41 -10.43 -14.85
C LEU A 239 21.88 -10.84 -14.83
N GLU A 240 22.22 -12.04 -15.33
CA GLU A 240 23.61 -12.49 -15.46
C GLU A 240 24.39 -11.58 -16.43
N MET A 241 23.79 -11.25 -17.59
CA MET A 241 24.39 -10.32 -18.56
C MET A 241 24.52 -8.91 -18.00
N LEU A 242 23.48 -8.36 -17.36
CA LEU A 242 23.51 -7.04 -16.74
C LEU A 242 24.63 -6.92 -15.69
N ASN A 243 24.84 -7.96 -14.88
CA ASN A 243 25.87 -7.96 -13.85
C ASN A 243 27.30 -8.04 -14.41
N GLN A 244 27.44 -8.29 -15.71
CA GLN A 244 28.71 -8.33 -16.43
C GLN A 244 28.74 -7.35 -17.61
N THR A 245 27.74 -6.45 -17.70
CA THR A 245 27.56 -5.59 -18.88
C THR A 245 28.74 -4.68 -19.12
N ASP A 246 29.16 -4.58 -20.38
CA ASP A 246 30.16 -3.62 -20.87
C ASP A 246 29.48 -2.39 -21.50
N ARG A 247 28.12 -2.34 -21.59
CA ARG A 247 27.39 -1.20 -22.14
C ARG A 247 27.64 0.06 -21.31
N PRO A 248 28.29 1.12 -21.88
CA PRO A 248 28.58 2.36 -21.16
C PRO A 248 27.32 2.97 -20.52
N GLY A 249 26.19 2.96 -21.25
CA GLY A 249 24.93 3.49 -20.75
C GLY A 249 24.38 2.78 -19.52
N LEU A 250 24.37 1.46 -19.51
CA LEU A 250 23.91 0.68 -18.35
C LEU A 250 24.85 0.84 -17.15
N ARG A 251 26.17 0.86 -17.39
CA ARG A 251 27.18 1.10 -16.33
C ARG A 251 26.98 2.47 -15.68
N ALA A 252 26.73 3.50 -16.48
CA ALA A 252 26.46 4.85 -15.98
C ALA A 252 25.15 4.92 -15.18
N LEU A 253 24.07 4.28 -15.65
CA LEU A 253 22.81 4.17 -14.89
C LEU A 253 22.97 3.44 -13.56
N ILE A 254 23.66 2.30 -13.55
CA ILE A 254 23.96 1.50 -12.36
C ILE A 254 24.71 2.33 -11.33
N LYS A 255 25.75 3.04 -11.77
CA LYS A 255 26.56 3.94 -10.94
C LYS A 255 25.70 5.06 -10.33
N ASN A 256 24.88 5.76 -11.14
CA ASN A 256 24.03 6.84 -10.67
C ASN A 256 22.90 6.34 -9.76
N ALA A 257 22.47 5.09 -9.93
CA ALA A 257 21.53 4.44 -9.03
C ALA A 257 22.15 4.06 -7.67
N GLY A 258 23.48 4.17 -7.51
CA GLY A 258 24.19 3.75 -6.31
C GLY A 258 24.24 2.23 -6.16
N LEU A 259 24.05 1.49 -7.25
CA LEU A 259 24.10 0.02 -7.27
C LEU A 259 25.55 -0.48 -7.48
N THR A 260 25.78 -1.72 -7.10
CA THR A 260 27.08 -2.37 -7.30
C THR A 260 26.96 -3.39 -8.43
N LEU A 261 27.71 -3.17 -9.51
CA LEU A 261 27.81 -4.12 -10.62
C LEU A 261 28.28 -5.50 -10.09
N GLY A 262 27.69 -6.57 -10.57
CA GLY A 262 27.94 -7.93 -10.10
C GLY A 262 27.04 -8.41 -8.97
N SER A 263 26.14 -7.54 -8.44
CA SER A 263 25.21 -7.91 -7.36
C SER A 263 23.79 -7.36 -7.55
N ILE A 264 23.46 -6.98 -8.77
CA ILE A 264 22.13 -6.44 -9.14
C ILE A 264 21.14 -7.58 -9.24
N ASN A 265 19.94 -7.38 -8.68
CA ASN A 265 18.82 -8.31 -8.73
C ASN A 265 17.59 -7.69 -9.39
N GLU A 266 16.52 -8.47 -9.55
CA GLU A 266 15.28 -8.04 -10.18
C GLU A 266 14.62 -6.85 -9.46
N THR A 267 14.75 -6.76 -8.14
CA THR A 267 14.25 -5.63 -7.35
C THR A 267 15.02 -4.34 -7.69
N ASP A 268 16.31 -4.43 -7.85
CA ASP A 268 17.14 -3.29 -8.26
C ASP A 268 16.76 -2.79 -9.65
N VAL A 269 16.49 -3.69 -10.57
CA VAL A 269 16.01 -3.33 -11.92
C VAL A 269 14.66 -2.63 -11.83
N GLY A 270 13.67 -3.22 -11.16
CA GLY A 270 12.30 -2.71 -11.08
C GLY A 270 12.17 -1.39 -10.31
N PHE A 271 13.02 -1.15 -9.30
CA PHE A 271 12.91 0.04 -8.45
C PHE A 271 13.98 1.11 -8.69
N ASN A 272 15.08 0.77 -9.35
CA ASN A 272 16.18 1.70 -9.57
C ASN A 272 16.49 1.94 -11.06
N ILE A 273 16.56 0.91 -11.91
CA ILE A 273 16.92 1.07 -13.33
C ILE A 273 15.71 1.47 -14.17
N ALA A 274 14.66 0.67 -14.25
CA ALA A 274 13.47 0.94 -15.05
C ALA A 274 12.79 2.27 -14.69
N PRO A 275 12.67 2.70 -13.41
CA PRO A 275 12.12 4.01 -13.09
C PRO A 275 12.93 5.21 -13.58
N ARG A 276 14.25 5.07 -13.84
CA ARG A 276 15.09 6.11 -14.43
C ARG A 276 14.81 6.26 -15.91
N LEU A 277 14.72 5.16 -16.64
CA LEU A 277 14.29 5.15 -18.04
C LEU A 277 12.89 5.73 -18.19
N ASN A 278 11.94 5.25 -17.39
CA ASN A 278 10.57 5.76 -17.34
C ASN A 278 10.46 7.27 -17.02
N ALA A 279 11.40 7.83 -16.25
CA ALA A 279 11.36 9.23 -15.87
C ALA A 279 11.57 10.16 -17.08
N VAL A 280 12.33 9.72 -18.06
CA VAL A 280 12.58 10.49 -19.30
C VAL A 280 11.27 10.67 -20.05
N GLY A 281 10.54 9.60 -20.36
CA GLY A 281 9.26 9.69 -21.08
C GLY A 281 8.12 10.37 -20.28
N ARG A 282 8.33 10.60 -18.96
CA ARG A 282 7.37 11.33 -18.12
C ARG A 282 7.65 12.83 -18.05
N LEU A 283 8.84 13.30 -18.34
CA LEU A 283 9.22 14.71 -18.13
C LEU A 283 9.94 15.34 -19.34
N ASP A 284 10.41 14.54 -20.29
CA ASP A 284 11.20 14.99 -21.44
C ASP A 284 10.97 14.05 -22.65
N ASN A 285 11.82 14.11 -23.65
CA ASN A 285 11.82 13.23 -24.82
C ASN A 285 12.55 11.92 -24.51
N ALA A 286 11.86 10.80 -24.68
CA ALA A 286 12.37 9.47 -24.38
C ALA A 286 13.53 9.03 -25.29
N ASN A 287 13.79 9.67 -26.42
CA ASN A 287 14.97 9.43 -27.27
C ASN A 287 16.28 9.47 -26.46
N LEU A 288 16.39 10.37 -25.48
CA LEU A 288 17.54 10.49 -24.60
C LEU A 288 17.90 9.15 -23.91
N ALA A 289 16.90 8.33 -23.59
CA ALA A 289 17.16 7.02 -22.96
C ALA A 289 17.64 5.98 -23.98
N VAL A 290 17.15 6.02 -25.23
CA VAL A 290 17.67 5.19 -26.31
C VAL A 290 19.11 5.61 -26.67
N GLU A 291 19.39 6.91 -26.77
CA GLU A 291 20.74 7.43 -26.97
C GLU A 291 21.71 6.93 -25.89
N LEU A 292 21.28 6.93 -24.61
CA LEU A 292 22.07 6.39 -23.52
C LEU A 292 22.41 4.91 -23.74
N LEU A 293 21.41 4.09 -24.09
CA LEU A 293 21.58 2.63 -24.19
C LEU A 293 22.38 2.23 -25.44
N LEU A 294 22.35 3.04 -26.50
CA LEU A 294 23.13 2.85 -27.73
C LEU A 294 24.53 3.49 -27.68
N SER A 295 24.84 4.30 -26.67
CA SER A 295 26.13 4.98 -26.57
C SER A 295 27.29 3.99 -26.38
N ASP A 296 28.34 4.15 -27.14
CA ASP A 296 29.62 3.41 -27.05
C ASP A 296 30.74 4.19 -26.36
N ASP A 297 30.48 5.45 -25.95
CA ASP A 297 31.43 6.32 -25.26
C ASP A 297 31.04 6.50 -23.76
N ASP A 298 31.98 6.12 -22.88
CA ASP A 298 31.74 6.21 -21.41
C ASP A 298 31.50 7.66 -20.93
N LEU A 299 32.10 8.68 -21.54
CA LEU A 299 31.96 10.07 -21.12
C LEU A 299 30.60 10.64 -21.57
N GLU A 300 30.17 10.32 -22.78
CA GLU A 300 28.87 10.69 -23.31
C GLU A 300 27.76 10.00 -22.53
N ALA A 301 27.86 8.69 -22.34
CA ALA A 301 26.94 7.89 -21.53
C ALA A 301 26.78 8.45 -20.12
N GLN A 302 27.90 8.83 -19.46
CA GLN A 302 27.84 9.42 -18.13
C GLN A 302 27.07 10.75 -18.12
N LYS A 303 27.28 11.64 -19.11
CA LYS A 303 26.57 12.92 -19.22
C LYS A 303 25.07 12.72 -19.41
N ILE A 304 24.68 11.75 -20.26
CA ILE A 304 23.28 11.43 -20.49
C ILE A 304 22.66 10.83 -19.23
N ALA A 305 23.35 9.90 -18.57
CA ALA A 305 22.88 9.28 -17.33
C ALA A 305 22.71 10.31 -16.20
N ASP A 306 23.60 11.32 -16.11
CA ASP A 306 23.47 12.40 -15.12
C ASP A 306 22.18 13.23 -15.37
N LYS A 307 21.87 13.55 -16.65
CA LYS A 307 20.63 14.22 -17.02
C LYS A 307 19.40 13.37 -16.70
N ILE A 308 19.47 12.06 -16.94
CA ILE A 308 18.38 11.13 -16.58
C ILE A 308 18.18 11.08 -15.06
N GLU A 309 19.26 11.12 -14.27
CA GLU A 309 19.16 11.16 -12.80
C GLU A 309 18.50 12.47 -12.33
N GLU A 310 18.81 13.61 -12.94
CA GLU A 310 18.13 14.90 -12.67
C GLU A 310 16.62 14.80 -12.95
N LEU A 311 16.22 14.24 -14.10
CA LEU A 311 14.84 14.02 -14.46
C LEU A 311 14.13 13.07 -13.49
N ASN A 312 14.78 11.98 -13.09
CA ASN A 312 14.23 11.04 -12.12
C ASN A 312 14.02 11.68 -10.74
N ASN A 313 14.96 12.53 -10.29
CA ASN A 313 14.81 13.26 -9.03
C ASN A 313 13.67 14.29 -9.13
N LYS A 314 13.58 15.04 -10.21
CA LYS A 314 12.46 15.96 -10.48
C LYS A 314 11.11 15.22 -10.50
N ARG A 315 11.04 14.05 -11.13
CA ARG A 315 9.84 13.20 -11.11
C ARG A 315 9.43 12.82 -9.68
N LYS A 316 10.41 12.43 -8.82
CA LYS A 316 10.16 12.08 -7.40
C LYS A 316 9.63 13.29 -6.62
N GLU A 317 10.20 14.46 -6.83
CA GLU A 317 9.77 15.73 -6.20
C GLU A 317 8.35 16.09 -6.62
N LEU A 318 8.07 16.13 -7.93
CA LEU A 318 6.74 16.40 -8.49
C LEU A 318 5.70 15.38 -7.99
N THR A 319 6.07 14.09 -7.95
CA THR A 319 5.17 13.05 -7.43
C THR A 319 4.82 13.29 -5.95
N THR A 320 5.78 13.75 -5.15
CA THR A 320 5.56 14.05 -3.73
C THR A 320 4.70 15.30 -3.57
N GLU A 321 5.02 16.36 -4.29
CA GLU A 321 4.25 17.61 -4.27
C GLU A 321 2.77 17.40 -4.65
N VAL A 322 2.52 16.74 -5.77
CA VAL A 322 1.16 16.47 -6.24
C VAL A 322 0.43 15.54 -5.27
N TYR A 323 1.10 14.52 -4.72
CA TYR A 323 0.52 13.65 -3.69
C TYR A 323 0.09 14.42 -2.44
N ASP A 324 0.93 15.31 -1.93
CA ASP A 324 0.64 16.10 -0.72
C ASP A 324 -0.52 17.09 -0.96
N LYS A 325 -0.57 17.71 -2.15
CA LYS A 325 -1.72 18.53 -2.58
C LYS A 325 -2.99 17.69 -2.66
N CYS A 326 -2.96 16.51 -3.25
CA CYS A 326 -4.09 15.57 -3.31
C CYS A 326 -4.58 15.19 -1.92
N MET A 327 -3.67 14.83 -1.00
CA MET A 327 -4.05 14.48 0.38
C MET A 327 -4.68 15.67 1.10
N THR A 328 -4.20 16.88 0.85
CA THR A 328 -4.80 18.12 1.38
C THR A 328 -6.22 18.32 0.86
N LEU A 329 -6.45 18.13 -0.45
CA LEU A 329 -7.79 18.21 -1.07
C LEU A 329 -8.76 17.19 -0.46
N ILE A 330 -8.31 15.94 -0.26
CA ILE A 330 -9.10 14.88 0.37
C ILE A 330 -9.55 15.30 1.78
N HIS A 331 -8.62 15.84 2.59
CA HIS A 331 -8.93 16.28 3.95
C HIS A 331 -9.83 17.52 3.98
N LYS A 332 -9.52 18.54 3.17
CA LYS A 332 -10.26 19.81 3.10
C LYS A 332 -11.73 19.60 2.73
N ASN A 333 -12.00 18.68 1.81
CA ASN A 333 -13.36 18.42 1.31
C ASN A 333 -14.05 17.25 2.03
N SER A 334 -13.44 16.66 3.05
CA SER A 334 -13.96 15.48 3.76
C SER A 334 -14.19 14.25 2.87
N TRP A 335 -13.46 14.13 1.76
CA TRP A 335 -13.59 13.01 0.81
C TRP A 335 -13.00 11.69 1.34
N GLN A 336 -12.33 11.70 2.49
CA GLN A 336 -11.97 10.47 3.19
C GLN A 336 -13.17 9.57 3.54
N LYS A 337 -14.40 10.11 3.50
CA LYS A 337 -15.63 9.36 3.73
C LYS A 337 -16.22 8.73 2.46
N GLN A 338 -15.78 9.17 1.28
CA GLN A 338 -16.22 8.61 -0.01
C GLN A 338 -15.54 7.26 -0.25
N ASN A 339 -16.13 6.45 -1.13
CA ASN A 339 -15.58 5.17 -1.56
C ASN A 339 -14.62 5.32 -2.74
N THR A 340 -14.80 6.37 -3.53
CA THR A 340 -13.98 6.71 -4.69
C THR A 340 -13.37 8.09 -4.55
N LEU A 341 -12.32 8.38 -5.33
CA LEU A 341 -11.67 9.68 -5.32
C LEU A 341 -11.48 10.20 -6.76
N VAL A 342 -11.99 11.40 -7.03
CA VAL A 342 -11.71 12.16 -8.24
C VAL A 342 -11.11 13.49 -7.84
N LEU A 343 -9.80 13.65 -8.08
CA LEU A 343 -8.98 14.76 -7.60
C LEU A 343 -8.55 15.61 -8.79
N TYR A 344 -8.71 16.90 -8.70
CA TYR A 344 -8.37 17.84 -9.77
C TYR A 344 -7.65 19.08 -9.22
N ASP A 345 -6.59 19.43 -9.91
CA ASP A 345 -5.95 20.72 -9.79
C ASP A 345 -5.29 21.05 -11.15
N PRO A 346 -5.53 22.24 -11.73
CA PRO A 346 -4.99 22.61 -13.04
C PRO A 346 -3.45 22.73 -13.05
N GLU A 347 -2.81 22.80 -11.88
CA GLU A 347 -1.36 22.91 -11.75
C GLU A 347 -0.66 21.55 -11.57
N PHE A 348 -1.38 20.42 -11.53
CA PHE A 348 -0.73 19.12 -11.44
C PHE A 348 0.05 18.80 -12.71
N HIS A 349 1.24 18.25 -12.55
CA HIS A 349 2.03 17.83 -13.70
C HIS A 349 1.49 16.53 -14.30
N GLU A 350 1.12 16.54 -15.59
CA GLU A 350 0.50 15.41 -16.31
C GLU A 350 1.31 14.10 -16.18
N GLY A 351 2.64 14.16 -16.30
CA GLY A 351 3.54 13.00 -16.31
C GLY A 351 3.56 12.18 -15.02
N VAL A 352 3.03 12.70 -13.90
CA VAL A 352 3.05 12.00 -12.60
C VAL A 352 1.67 11.59 -12.09
N LEU A 353 0.58 11.93 -12.79
CA LEU A 353 -0.80 11.66 -12.32
C LEU A 353 -1.02 10.19 -11.97
N GLY A 354 -0.60 9.27 -12.84
CA GLY A 354 -0.75 7.83 -12.62
C GLY A 354 0.04 7.32 -11.42
N LEU A 355 1.24 7.88 -11.17
CA LEU A 355 2.06 7.53 -10.00
C LEU A 355 1.40 8.00 -8.71
N VAL A 356 0.83 9.20 -8.74
CA VAL A 356 0.12 9.77 -7.59
C VAL A 356 -1.18 9.01 -7.33
N ALA A 357 -1.97 8.71 -8.37
CA ALA A 357 -3.19 7.91 -8.25
C ALA A 357 -2.88 6.56 -7.59
N ASN A 358 -1.83 5.86 -8.03
CA ASN A 358 -1.41 4.59 -7.43
C ASN A 358 -1.05 4.72 -5.95
N LYS A 359 -0.24 5.73 -5.57
CA LYS A 359 0.10 6.00 -4.17
C LYS A 359 -1.12 6.28 -3.30
N ILE A 360 -2.14 6.97 -3.85
CA ILE A 360 -3.38 7.24 -3.13
C ILE A 360 -4.19 5.96 -2.96
N VAL A 361 -4.31 5.13 -4.00
CA VAL A 361 -4.96 3.81 -3.91
C VAL A 361 -4.29 2.93 -2.86
N GLU A 362 -2.97 2.83 -2.86
CA GLU A 362 -2.21 2.08 -1.84
C GLU A 362 -2.47 2.59 -0.41
N LYS A 363 -2.60 3.91 -0.25
CA LYS A 363 -2.83 4.53 1.05
C LYS A 363 -4.26 4.43 1.54
N THR A 364 -5.24 4.55 0.63
CA THR A 364 -6.65 4.72 0.98
C THR A 364 -7.50 3.49 0.70
N HIS A 365 -7.02 2.54 -0.12
CA HIS A 365 -7.79 1.44 -0.69
C HIS A 365 -9.07 1.92 -1.41
N LYS A 366 -8.96 3.03 -2.17
CA LYS A 366 -10.06 3.60 -2.93
C LYS A 366 -9.67 3.75 -4.38
N PRO A 367 -10.52 3.38 -5.35
CA PRO A 367 -10.29 3.72 -6.74
C PRO A 367 -10.12 5.24 -6.87
N THR A 368 -9.07 5.66 -7.57
CA THR A 368 -8.67 7.06 -7.59
C THR A 368 -8.39 7.52 -9.02
N ILE A 369 -8.98 8.64 -9.40
CA ILE A 369 -8.72 9.38 -10.63
C ILE A 369 -8.05 10.71 -10.24
N VAL A 370 -6.89 11.01 -10.83
CA VAL A 370 -6.19 12.30 -10.66
C VAL A 370 -6.18 13.01 -11.99
N LEU A 371 -6.64 14.26 -12.00
CA LEU A 371 -6.88 15.09 -13.16
C LEU A 371 -6.03 16.36 -13.12
N THR A 372 -5.63 16.84 -14.30
CA THR A 372 -5.00 18.14 -14.49
C THR A 372 -5.53 18.80 -15.76
N LYS A 373 -5.13 20.04 -16.02
CA LYS A 373 -5.40 20.76 -17.25
C LYS A 373 -4.10 20.91 -18.05
N ASN A 374 -4.10 20.46 -19.29
CA ASN A 374 -2.92 20.63 -20.16
C ASN A 374 -2.85 22.05 -20.75
N ASP A 375 -1.76 22.38 -21.43
CA ASP A 375 -1.53 23.70 -22.04
C ASP A 375 -2.56 24.05 -23.10
N ALA A 376 -3.20 23.06 -23.73
CA ALA A 376 -4.28 23.25 -24.71
C ALA A 376 -5.65 23.51 -24.04
N GLY A 377 -5.73 23.48 -22.71
CA GLY A 377 -6.96 23.71 -21.96
C GLY A 377 -7.85 22.46 -21.78
N GLU A 378 -7.43 21.28 -22.26
CA GLU A 378 -8.13 20.02 -22.10
C GLU A 378 -7.83 19.43 -20.70
N VAL A 379 -8.84 18.89 -20.04
CA VAL A 379 -8.62 18.16 -18.77
C VAL A 379 -8.25 16.72 -19.08
N LYS A 380 -7.07 16.33 -18.64
CA LYS A 380 -6.55 14.96 -18.75
C LYS A 380 -6.38 14.31 -17.39
N GLY A 381 -6.46 13.01 -17.34
CA GLY A 381 -6.32 12.27 -16.09
C GLY A 381 -5.82 10.84 -16.21
N SER A 382 -5.44 10.33 -15.07
CA SER A 382 -5.08 8.92 -14.92
C SER A 382 -5.81 8.32 -13.74
N GLY A 383 -6.47 7.20 -13.97
CA GLY A 383 -7.14 6.41 -12.95
C GLY A 383 -6.33 5.20 -12.53
N ARG A 384 -6.43 4.84 -11.25
CA ARG A 384 -5.86 3.61 -10.68
C ARG A 384 -6.85 2.96 -9.75
N SER A 385 -6.76 1.63 -9.63
CA SER A 385 -7.61 0.82 -8.78
C SER A 385 -6.83 -0.32 -8.14
N PHE A 386 -7.53 -1.21 -7.45
CA PHE A 386 -6.99 -2.37 -6.74
C PHE A 386 -7.76 -3.64 -7.10
N ALA A 387 -7.18 -4.80 -6.82
CA ALA A 387 -7.84 -6.09 -7.04
C ALA A 387 -9.19 -6.17 -6.31
N GLY A 388 -10.27 -6.39 -7.08
CA GLY A 388 -11.67 -6.38 -6.60
C GLY A 388 -12.49 -5.18 -7.10
N PHE A 389 -11.88 -4.23 -7.81
CA PHE A 389 -12.62 -3.17 -8.49
C PHE A 389 -12.04 -2.93 -9.90
N ASN A 390 -12.79 -3.37 -10.91
CA ASN A 390 -12.44 -3.15 -12.32
C ASN A 390 -12.78 -1.71 -12.71
N LEU A 391 -11.73 -0.90 -12.92
CA LEU A 391 -11.87 0.51 -13.26
C LEU A 391 -12.38 0.72 -14.69
N PHE A 392 -12.00 -0.17 -15.62
CA PHE A 392 -12.45 -0.09 -17.00
C PHE A 392 -13.95 -0.38 -17.10
N ASP A 393 -14.45 -1.43 -16.45
CA ASP A 393 -15.87 -1.78 -16.43
C ASP A 393 -16.72 -0.71 -15.73
N ALA A 394 -16.17 -0.03 -14.73
CA ALA A 394 -16.84 1.06 -14.04
C ALA A 394 -17.00 2.32 -14.90
N LEU A 395 -15.99 2.64 -15.72
CA LEU A 395 -15.97 3.90 -16.51
C LEU A 395 -16.45 3.74 -17.95
N ASN A 396 -16.27 2.56 -18.57
CA ASN A 396 -16.62 2.32 -19.97
C ASN A 396 -18.13 2.52 -20.27
N PRO A 397 -19.09 2.13 -19.41
CA PRO A 397 -20.53 2.38 -19.67
C PRO A 397 -20.92 3.85 -19.64
N ILE A 398 -20.14 4.69 -18.95
CA ILE A 398 -20.44 6.13 -18.78
C ILE A 398 -19.55 7.05 -19.61
N LYS A 399 -18.59 6.49 -20.36
CA LYS A 399 -17.57 7.27 -21.10
C LYS A 399 -18.17 8.29 -22.05
N ASP A 400 -19.16 7.90 -22.87
CA ASP A 400 -19.74 8.76 -23.89
C ASP A 400 -20.52 9.95 -23.31
N GLN A 401 -20.89 9.89 -22.03
CA GLN A 401 -21.61 10.96 -21.32
C GLN A 401 -20.66 11.95 -20.63
N TYR A 402 -19.53 11.47 -20.09
CA TYR A 402 -18.67 12.26 -19.22
C TYR A 402 -17.27 12.48 -19.77
N LEU A 403 -16.80 11.63 -20.69
CA LEU A 403 -15.41 11.62 -21.15
C LEU A 403 -15.32 11.96 -22.63
N THR A 404 -14.28 12.68 -23.02
CA THR A 404 -13.96 12.96 -24.43
C THR A 404 -13.02 11.92 -25.02
N LYS A 405 -12.14 11.33 -24.17
CA LYS A 405 -11.27 10.20 -24.50
C LYS A 405 -11.22 9.25 -23.31
N PHE A 406 -11.16 7.96 -23.58
CA PHE A 406 -11.05 6.93 -22.57
C PHE A 406 -10.35 5.69 -23.11
N GLY A 407 -9.43 5.15 -22.34
CA GLY A 407 -8.76 3.89 -22.62
C GLY A 407 -8.06 3.35 -21.38
N GLY A 408 -7.88 2.03 -21.31
CA GLY A 408 -7.21 1.40 -20.17
C GLY A 408 -7.58 -0.06 -20.00
N HIS A 409 -7.25 -0.59 -18.83
CA HIS A 409 -7.44 -1.95 -18.37
C HIS A 409 -8.08 -1.98 -16.97
N ASP A 410 -8.24 -3.17 -16.40
CA ASP A 410 -8.93 -3.40 -15.12
C ASP A 410 -8.49 -2.45 -13.98
N PHE A 411 -7.21 -2.17 -13.87
CA PHE A 411 -6.65 -1.42 -12.72
C PHE A 411 -6.06 -0.07 -13.07
N ALA A 412 -6.01 0.30 -14.36
CA ALA A 412 -5.40 1.54 -14.81
C ALA A 412 -6.10 2.07 -16.04
N CYS A 413 -6.37 3.39 -16.08
CA CYS A 413 -6.92 4.05 -17.24
C CYS A 413 -6.31 5.44 -17.46
N GLY A 414 -6.38 5.88 -18.73
CA GLY A 414 -6.20 7.26 -19.15
C GLY A 414 -7.54 7.83 -19.61
N LEU A 415 -7.80 9.09 -19.33
CA LEU A 415 -9.05 9.73 -19.72
C LEU A 415 -8.87 11.23 -19.95
N SER A 416 -9.75 11.79 -20.81
CA SER A 416 -9.91 13.23 -20.97
C SER A 416 -11.37 13.61 -20.84
N LEU A 417 -11.64 14.82 -20.38
CA LEU A 417 -13.01 15.33 -20.19
C LEU A 417 -13.05 16.86 -20.23
N GLU A 418 -14.25 17.41 -20.39
CA GLU A 418 -14.48 18.83 -20.19
C GLU A 418 -14.46 19.19 -18.69
N GLU A 419 -13.93 20.36 -18.35
CA GLU A 419 -13.77 20.79 -16.94
C GLU A 419 -15.11 20.80 -16.16
N ASN A 420 -16.22 21.15 -16.83
CA ASN A 420 -17.56 21.14 -16.25
C ASN A 420 -18.08 19.73 -15.95
N GLN A 421 -17.46 18.69 -16.49
CA GLN A 421 -17.82 17.28 -16.23
C GLN A 421 -17.12 16.68 -15.02
N ILE A 422 -16.15 17.38 -14.40
CA ILE A 422 -15.40 16.85 -13.25
C ILE A 422 -16.32 16.57 -12.06
N ALA A 423 -17.21 17.48 -11.71
CA ALA A 423 -18.13 17.30 -10.59
C ALA A 423 -19.19 16.22 -10.89
N PRO A 424 -19.87 16.23 -12.05
CA PRO A 424 -20.77 15.12 -12.42
C PRO A 424 -20.09 13.76 -12.46
N LEU A 425 -18.87 13.64 -13.00
CA LEU A 425 -18.13 12.39 -13.00
C LEU A 425 -17.83 11.91 -11.57
N ARG A 426 -17.44 12.82 -10.67
CA ARG A 426 -17.17 12.48 -9.26
C ARG A 426 -18.40 11.90 -8.56
N GLU A 427 -19.56 12.51 -8.74
CA GLU A 427 -20.81 12.04 -8.17
C GLU A 427 -21.19 10.68 -8.77
N LYS A 428 -21.16 10.56 -10.09
CA LYS A 428 -21.50 9.31 -10.76
C LYS A 428 -20.57 8.16 -10.40
N PHE A 429 -19.25 8.42 -10.32
CA PHE A 429 -18.27 7.42 -9.95
C PHE A 429 -18.41 6.94 -8.49
N GLU A 430 -18.86 7.82 -7.59
CA GLU A 430 -19.18 7.45 -6.21
C GLU A 430 -20.50 6.65 -6.13
N ASP A 431 -21.54 7.05 -6.87
CA ASP A 431 -22.84 6.38 -6.87
C ASP A 431 -22.77 4.95 -7.46
N ASP A 432 -21.94 4.76 -8.48
CA ASP A 432 -21.75 3.47 -9.13
C ASP A 432 -20.71 2.57 -8.42
N PHE A 433 -20.17 3.02 -7.30
CA PHE A 433 -19.19 2.23 -6.55
C PHE A 433 -19.84 1.00 -5.93
N HIS A 434 -19.54 -0.14 -6.53
CA HIS A 434 -19.92 -1.45 -5.99
C HIS A 434 -18.69 -2.33 -5.95
N VAL A 435 -18.23 -2.68 -4.78
CA VAL A 435 -17.19 -3.72 -4.61
C VAL A 435 -17.89 -5.05 -4.48
N GLU A 436 -17.79 -5.86 -5.50
CA GLU A 436 -18.07 -7.29 -5.37
C GLU A 436 -16.89 -7.91 -4.63
N GLY A 437 -17.03 -8.09 -3.35
CA GLY A 437 -15.93 -8.76 -2.68
C GLY A 437 -16.07 -8.88 -1.19
N GLY A 438 -16.06 -10.12 -0.74
CA GLY A 438 -15.69 -10.48 0.62
C GLY A 438 -14.26 -10.03 0.94
N LEU A 439 -13.86 -10.11 2.20
CA LEU A 439 -12.51 -9.79 2.68
C LEU A 439 -11.46 -10.46 1.78
N GLU A 440 -10.62 -9.64 1.15
CA GLU A 440 -9.48 -10.10 0.35
C GLU A 440 -8.69 -11.16 1.12
N THR A 441 -8.53 -12.34 0.54
CA THR A 441 -7.74 -13.42 1.12
C THR A 441 -6.33 -13.37 0.52
N LYS A 442 -5.37 -12.92 1.32
CA LYS A 442 -3.94 -12.97 0.97
C LYS A 442 -3.37 -14.34 1.28
N LYS A 443 -2.42 -14.78 0.47
CA LYS A 443 -1.74 -16.06 0.67
C LYS A 443 -0.33 -15.84 1.19
N TYR A 444 0.14 -16.76 2.04
CA TYR A 444 1.55 -16.87 2.43
C TYR A 444 2.04 -18.29 2.11
N ASP A 445 3.36 -18.44 1.96
CA ASP A 445 3.94 -19.66 1.44
C ASP A 445 4.14 -20.71 2.54
N MET A 446 4.71 -20.34 3.67
CA MET A 446 4.94 -21.26 4.77
C MET A 446 5.25 -20.53 6.08
N GLU A 447 5.19 -21.27 7.19
CA GLU A 447 5.72 -20.80 8.47
C GLU A 447 7.26 -20.69 8.40
N LEU A 448 7.82 -19.56 8.85
CA LEU A 448 9.26 -19.33 8.84
C LEU A 448 9.95 -20.20 9.93
N PRO A 449 10.84 -21.10 9.56
CA PRO A 449 11.65 -21.83 10.55
C PRO A 449 12.67 -20.88 11.18
N MET A 450 12.41 -20.43 12.41
CA MET A 450 13.26 -19.45 13.09
C MET A 450 14.63 -20.02 13.52
N GLN A 451 14.77 -21.34 13.59
CA GLN A 451 16.03 -21.98 13.92
C GLN A 451 16.97 -21.99 12.71
N GLY A 452 18.19 -21.52 12.89
CA GLY A 452 19.22 -21.56 11.84
C GLY A 452 19.07 -20.48 10.76
N LEU A 453 18.27 -19.43 11.00
CA LEU A 453 18.19 -18.30 10.08
C LEU A 453 19.52 -17.56 9.99
N THR A 454 20.09 -17.52 8.79
CA THR A 454 21.33 -16.86 8.47
C THR A 454 21.20 -16.16 7.11
N PRO A 455 22.14 -15.30 6.70
CA PRO A 455 22.18 -14.77 5.33
C PRO A 455 22.13 -15.86 4.25
N GLN A 456 22.69 -17.05 4.51
CA GLN A 456 22.65 -18.20 3.59
C GLN A 456 21.23 -18.73 3.38
N THR A 457 20.33 -18.53 4.34
CA THR A 457 18.89 -18.84 4.18
C THR A 457 18.29 -18.06 3.01
N LEU A 458 18.66 -16.80 2.85
CA LEU A 458 18.19 -16.00 1.72
C LEU A 458 18.78 -16.49 0.39
N ALA A 459 20.05 -16.94 0.39
CA ALA A 459 20.64 -17.54 -0.81
C ALA A 459 19.87 -18.79 -1.27
N GLN A 460 19.40 -19.64 -0.34
CA GLN A 460 18.54 -20.77 -0.66
C GLN A 460 17.18 -20.33 -1.22
N ILE A 461 16.59 -19.28 -0.66
CA ILE A 461 15.33 -18.73 -1.17
C ILE A 461 15.53 -18.17 -2.59
N ASN A 462 16.63 -17.49 -2.84
CA ASN A 462 16.94 -16.90 -4.13
C ASN A 462 17.18 -17.96 -5.24
N GLN A 463 17.41 -19.24 -4.89
CA GLN A 463 17.42 -20.33 -5.88
C GLN A 463 16.05 -20.49 -6.59
N VAL A 464 14.98 -20.04 -5.94
CA VAL A 464 13.61 -20.08 -6.46
C VAL A 464 13.27 -18.79 -7.24
N GLY A 465 14.16 -17.80 -7.27
CA GLY A 465 14.07 -16.61 -8.11
C GLY A 465 14.63 -16.84 -9.52
N PRO A 466 14.59 -15.81 -10.39
CA PRO A 466 14.21 -14.42 -10.10
C PRO A 466 12.71 -14.24 -9.84
N PHE A 467 12.36 -13.26 -8.99
CA PHE A 467 10.99 -12.98 -8.60
C PHE A 467 10.39 -11.83 -9.42
N GLY A 468 9.08 -11.88 -9.63
CA GLY A 468 8.34 -10.87 -10.35
C GLY A 468 6.87 -11.23 -10.50
N THR A 469 6.23 -10.74 -11.55
CA THR A 469 4.84 -11.10 -11.86
C THR A 469 4.75 -12.59 -12.20
N GLY A 470 3.77 -13.27 -11.64
CA GLY A 470 3.60 -14.74 -11.80
C GLY A 470 4.44 -15.57 -10.83
N ASP A 471 5.59 -15.07 -10.38
CA ASP A 471 6.45 -15.71 -9.36
C ASP A 471 6.90 -14.68 -8.31
N THR A 472 6.01 -14.38 -7.39
CA THR A 472 6.25 -13.34 -6.37
C THR A 472 7.23 -13.78 -5.30
N GLN A 473 7.97 -12.81 -4.72
CA GLN A 473 8.86 -13.07 -3.59
C GLN A 473 8.09 -13.76 -2.45
N PRO A 474 8.65 -14.83 -1.85
CA PRO A 474 7.97 -15.61 -0.83
C PRO A 474 7.56 -14.81 0.40
N ILE A 475 6.35 -15.06 0.88
CA ILE A 475 5.83 -14.49 2.12
C ILE A 475 5.81 -15.58 3.19
N PHE A 476 6.50 -15.34 4.28
CA PHE A 476 6.58 -16.24 5.41
C PHE A 476 5.68 -15.77 6.56
N SER A 477 5.06 -16.71 7.26
CA SER A 477 4.33 -16.46 8.50
C SER A 477 5.25 -16.68 9.70
N ILE A 478 5.11 -15.87 10.75
CA ILE A 478 5.68 -16.09 12.06
C ILE A 478 4.53 -16.10 13.05
N SER A 479 4.12 -17.28 13.47
CA SER A 479 3.00 -17.48 14.40
C SER A 479 3.40 -17.27 15.85
N ASN A 480 2.49 -16.67 16.65
CA ASN A 480 2.68 -16.39 18.07
C ASN A 480 4.03 -15.73 18.40
N PRO A 481 4.35 -14.56 17.77
CA PRO A 481 5.64 -13.91 17.93
C PRO A 481 5.80 -13.31 19.32
N THR A 482 6.97 -13.44 19.93
CA THR A 482 7.36 -12.61 21.07
C THR A 482 8.08 -11.39 20.54
N ILE A 483 7.46 -10.20 20.66
CA ILE A 483 8.00 -8.96 20.13
C ILE A 483 8.78 -8.21 21.21
N THR A 484 10.01 -7.82 20.88
CA THR A 484 10.91 -7.07 21.75
C THR A 484 11.56 -5.92 20.99
N HIS A 485 12.18 -4.96 21.69
CA HIS A 485 12.89 -3.83 21.08
C HIS A 485 12.06 -3.06 20.04
N PHE A 486 10.77 -2.86 20.34
CA PHE A 486 9.87 -2.11 19.47
C PHE A 486 10.16 -0.60 19.53
N PHE A 487 10.33 0.03 18.37
CA PHE A 487 10.40 1.48 18.24
C PHE A 487 9.87 1.96 16.89
N LYS A 488 9.42 3.20 16.87
CA LYS A 488 8.96 3.87 15.65
C LYS A 488 10.12 4.64 15.02
N MET A 489 10.19 4.61 13.69
CA MET A 489 11.23 5.26 12.89
C MET A 489 10.63 6.11 11.76
N GLY A 490 11.49 6.93 11.13
CA GLY A 490 11.08 7.93 10.15
C GLY A 490 10.73 9.27 10.81
N LYS A 491 10.79 10.35 10.03
CA LYS A 491 10.53 11.73 10.49
C LYS A 491 9.16 11.87 11.16
N ASP A 492 8.14 11.20 10.58
CA ASP A 492 6.75 11.25 11.06
C ASP A 492 6.37 10.02 11.92
N LYS A 493 7.36 9.19 12.31
CA LYS A 493 7.13 7.95 13.07
C LYS A 493 6.15 6.98 12.37
N ASN A 494 6.13 7.01 11.06
CA ASN A 494 5.22 6.21 10.23
C ASN A 494 5.68 4.76 10.02
N HIS A 495 6.91 4.43 10.40
CA HIS A 495 7.49 3.10 10.27
C HIS A 495 7.79 2.52 11.64
N VAL A 496 7.89 1.20 11.72
CA VAL A 496 8.25 0.49 12.95
C VAL A 496 9.41 -0.46 12.71
N LYS A 497 10.22 -0.66 13.74
CA LYS A 497 11.22 -1.71 13.79
C LYS A 497 11.14 -2.42 15.13
N PHE A 498 11.27 -3.73 15.12
CA PHE A 498 11.25 -4.55 16.32
C PHE A 498 11.97 -5.87 16.08
N THR A 499 12.23 -6.61 17.16
CA THR A 499 12.79 -7.95 17.09
C THR A 499 11.68 -8.95 17.42
N VAL A 500 11.52 -9.95 16.56
CA VAL A 500 10.70 -11.13 16.83
C VAL A 500 11.59 -12.21 17.40
N ALA A 501 11.27 -12.66 18.61
CA ALA A 501 11.89 -13.80 19.24
C ALA A 501 10.95 -15.00 19.22
N LYS A 502 11.43 -16.16 18.82
CA LYS A 502 10.73 -17.44 18.89
C LYS A 502 11.76 -18.53 19.19
N LYS A 503 11.29 -19.68 19.76
CA LYS A 503 12.20 -20.79 20.09
C LYS A 503 13.11 -21.12 18.90
N GLY A 504 14.41 -20.93 19.07
CA GLY A 504 15.43 -21.22 18.06
C GLY A 504 16.05 -20.02 17.36
N GLY A 505 15.51 -18.80 17.49
CA GLY A 505 16.13 -17.64 16.83
C GLY A 505 15.43 -16.30 17.04
N ASN A 506 16.09 -15.25 16.59
CA ASN A 506 15.59 -13.89 16.57
C ASN A 506 15.67 -13.33 15.16
N LEU A 507 14.66 -12.55 14.76
CA LEU A 507 14.64 -11.84 13.47
C LEU A 507 14.31 -10.37 13.71
N SER A 508 15.14 -9.48 13.15
CA SER A 508 14.78 -8.05 13.07
C SER A 508 13.70 -7.85 12.01
N VAL A 509 12.61 -7.18 12.35
CA VAL A 509 11.50 -6.93 11.43
C VAL A 509 11.29 -5.43 11.27
N ILE A 510 11.15 -4.98 10.02
CA ILE A 510 10.81 -3.60 9.65
C ILE A 510 9.39 -3.59 9.07
N GLY A 511 8.54 -2.70 9.58
CA GLY A 511 7.21 -2.45 9.05
C GLY A 511 7.10 -1.04 8.49
N PHE A 512 7.21 -0.91 7.17
CA PHE A 512 6.98 0.37 6.49
C PHE A 512 5.48 0.73 6.54
N ASN A 513 5.19 2.01 6.80
CA ASN A 513 3.82 2.55 6.93
C ASN A 513 2.96 1.82 7.99
N LYS A 514 3.59 1.24 9.01
CA LYS A 514 2.94 0.55 10.13
C LYS A 514 3.00 1.36 11.44
N GLY A 515 3.15 2.66 11.36
CA GLY A 515 3.23 3.56 12.52
C GLY A 515 2.00 3.56 13.43
N PHE A 516 0.88 2.97 13.01
CA PHE A 516 -0.30 2.73 13.85
C PHE A 516 -0.02 1.71 14.96
N LEU A 517 0.97 0.83 14.81
CA LEU A 517 1.35 -0.13 15.84
C LEU A 517 1.93 0.59 17.05
N ASN A 518 1.57 0.11 18.23
CA ASN A 518 2.05 0.59 19.52
C ASN A 518 2.16 -0.57 20.51
N ASN A 519 2.77 -0.34 21.65
CA ASN A 519 3.00 -1.37 22.68
C ASN A 519 1.70 -2.06 23.17
N ASN A 520 0.56 -1.39 23.06
CA ASN A 520 -0.72 -1.95 23.50
C ASN A 520 -1.29 -2.96 22.48
N LEU A 521 -0.94 -2.84 21.20
CA LEU A 521 -1.39 -3.73 20.15
C LEU A 521 -0.49 -4.97 19.98
N LEU A 522 0.78 -4.88 20.34
CA LEU A 522 1.75 -5.96 20.13
C LEU A 522 1.35 -7.30 20.76
N PRO A 523 0.79 -7.35 21.98
CA PRO A 523 0.40 -8.62 22.61
C PRO A 523 -0.72 -9.38 21.87
N PHE A 524 -1.47 -8.70 21.02
CA PHE A 524 -2.59 -9.28 20.27
C PHE A 524 -2.20 -9.76 18.87
N ILE A 525 -0.96 -9.55 18.46
CA ILE A 525 -0.48 -10.04 17.17
C ILE A 525 -0.33 -11.56 17.25
N SER A 526 -1.17 -12.28 16.52
CA SER A 526 -1.13 -13.73 16.42
C SER A 526 -0.16 -14.22 15.35
N GLN A 527 -0.02 -13.45 14.24
CA GLN A 527 0.88 -13.76 13.15
C GLN A 527 1.48 -12.48 12.56
N ILE A 528 2.73 -12.58 12.15
CA ILE A 528 3.42 -11.56 11.34
C ILE A 528 3.77 -12.20 10.01
N PHE A 529 3.46 -11.51 8.91
CA PHE A 529 3.83 -11.95 7.57
C PHE A 529 4.99 -11.13 7.07
N VAL A 530 6.07 -11.78 6.64
CA VAL A 530 7.31 -11.13 6.24
C VAL A 530 7.86 -11.69 4.93
N GLN A 531 8.51 -10.84 4.17
CA GLN A 531 9.50 -11.22 3.15
C GLN A 531 10.88 -11.06 3.75
N LEU A 532 11.82 -11.91 3.38
CA LEU A 532 13.19 -11.84 3.89
C LEU A 532 14.07 -10.98 2.99
N SER A 533 14.96 -10.21 3.58
CA SER A 533 15.96 -9.40 2.90
C SER A 533 17.26 -9.31 3.70
N LEU A 534 18.33 -8.84 3.07
CA LEU A 534 19.56 -8.50 3.78
C LEU A 534 19.53 -7.05 4.23
N ASN A 535 20.11 -6.80 5.38
CA ASN A 535 20.41 -5.46 5.86
C ASN A 535 21.92 -5.34 6.04
N THR A 536 22.52 -4.39 5.35
CA THR A 536 23.94 -4.06 5.51
C THR A 536 24.05 -2.78 6.33
N TYR A 537 24.64 -2.90 7.50
CA TYR A 537 24.91 -1.76 8.37
C TYR A 537 26.33 -1.85 8.93
N ARG A 538 27.14 -0.80 8.71
CA ARG A 538 28.55 -0.74 9.13
C ARG A 538 29.34 -1.99 8.72
N ASN A 539 29.21 -2.41 7.45
CA ASN A 539 29.83 -3.61 6.86
C ASN A 539 29.43 -4.95 7.51
N GLN A 540 28.38 -4.96 8.34
CA GLN A 540 27.80 -6.19 8.84
C GLN A 540 26.52 -6.51 8.06
N VAL A 541 26.48 -7.68 7.47
CA VAL A 541 25.31 -8.20 6.75
C VAL A 541 24.49 -9.05 7.70
N SER A 542 23.22 -8.75 7.83
CA SER A 542 22.28 -9.48 8.66
C SER A 542 20.97 -9.74 7.93
N LEU A 543 20.32 -10.86 8.24
CA LEU A 543 18.98 -11.17 7.74
C LEU A 543 17.95 -10.32 8.47
N GLN A 544 16.98 -9.79 7.74
CA GLN A 544 15.83 -9.07 8.29
C GLN A 544 14.53 -9.47 7.59
N GLY A 545 13.41 -9.26 8.27
CA GLY A 545 12.07 -9.41 7.71
C GLY A 545 11.48 -8.04 7.33
N ILE A 546 10.95 -7.93 6.14
CA ILE A 546 10.11 -6.79 5.73
C ILE A 546 8.66 -7.20 5.94
N MET A 547 7.97 -6.53 6.85
CA MET A 547 6.59 -6.87 7.21
C MET A 547 5.62 -6.50 6.09
N THR A 548 4.97 -7.51 5.51
CA THR A 548 3.92 -7.36 4.49
C THR A 548 2.52 -7.33 5.11
N GLY A 549 2.33 -7.99 6.26
CA GLY A 549 1.04 -8.04 6.91
C GLY A 549 1.08 -8.49 8.35
N LEU A 550 -0.09 -8.43 8.98
CA LEU A 550 -0.34 -8.85 10.36
C LEU A 550 -1.67 -9.57 10.44
N ALA A 551 -1.76 -10.55 11.33
CA ALA A 551 -3.03 -11.05 11.85
C ALA A 551 -3.07 -10.84 13.36
N PHE A 552 -4.22 -10.41 13.82
CA PHE A 552 -4.50 -10.35 15.25
C PHE A 552 -5.24 -11.61 15.68
N ALA A 553 -5.09 -12.01 16.93
CA ALA A 553 -5.78 -13.15 17.46
C ALA A 553 -7.27 -13.06 17.18
N SER A 554 -7.81 -14.03 16.46
CA SER A 554 -9.26 -14.14 16.27
C SER A 554 -9.84 -14.73 17.55
N PRO A 555 -10.84 -14.13 18.18
CA PRO A 555 -11.37 -14.61 19.45
C PRO A 555 -12.29 -15.83 19.23
N LYS A 556 -11.71 -16.95 18.87
CA LYS A 556 -12.42 -18.24 18.82
C LYS A 556 -11.60 -19.35 19.49
N LEU A 557 -11.42 -19.22 20.78
CA LEU A 557 -11.11 -20.33 21.70
C LEU A 557 -11.52 -19.83 23.08
N ALA A 558 -12.02 -20.68 23.94
CA ALA A 558 -12.39 -20.39 25.33
C ALA A 558 -11.21 -19.83 26.13
N VAL A 559 -10.87 -18.57 25.88
CA VAL A 559 -9.88 -17.76 26.56
C VAL A 559 -10.68 -16.59 27.15
N PRO A 560 -10.39 -16.14 28.36
CA PRO A 560 -11.10 -15.04 28.99
C PRO A 560 -11.25 -13.87 28.02
N THR A 561 -12.41 -13.26 28.02
CA THR A 561 -12.77 -12.11 27.17
C THR A 561 -11.58 -11.17 27.01
N PRO A 562 -11.02 -10.96 25.79
CA PRO A 562 -9.82 -10.15 25.64
C PRO A 562 -10.09 -8.72 26.10
N VAL A 563 -9.26 -8.23 27.01
CA VAL A 563 -9.35 -6.86 27.51
C VAL A 563 -8.27 -6.03 26.88
N VAL A 564 -8.64 -4.91 26.28
CA VAL A 564 -7.73 -3.95 25.64
C VAL A 564 -7.80 -2.63 26.37
N ASP A 565 -6.66 -2.14 26.84
CA ASP A 565 -6.55 -0.82 27.45
C ASP A 565 -6.31 0.26 26.40
N LEU A 566 -7.32 1.10 26.19
CA LEU A 566 -7.28 2.25 25.28
C LEU A 566 -7.39 3.59 25.99
N ARG A 567 -7.11 3.67 27.28
CA ARG A 567 -7.22 4.91 28.08
C ARG A 567 -6.37 6.06 27.55
N GLN A 568 -5.26 5.79 26.89
CA GLN A 568 -4.33 6.80 26.36
C GLN A 568 -4.51 7.11 24.86
N GLU A 569 -5.38 6.40 24.17
CA GLU A 569 -5.60 6.56 22.73
C GLU A 569 -6.59 7.70 22.45
N LYS A 570 -6.12 8.81 21.84
CA LYS A 570 -6.93 10.02 21.68
C LYS A 570 -8.02 9.95 20.59
N TYR A 571 -7.93 9.07 19.60
CA TYR A 571 -8.74 9.16 18.37
C TYR A 571 -9.38 7.85 17.87
N VAL A 572 -9.57 6.87 18.72
CA VAL A 572 -10.16 5.60 18.27
C VAL A 572 -11.64 5.53 18.68
N MET A 573 -12.54 5.81 17.73
CA MET A 573 -13.98 5.63 17.86
C MET A 573 -14.46 4.76 16.69
N GLY A 574 -15.58 4.07 16.83
CA GLY A 574 -16.13 3.20 15.79
C GLY A 574 -15.61 1.75 15.77
N PHE A 575 -14.90 1.32 16.81
CA PHE A 575 -14.28 0.00 16.93
C PHE A 575 -15.08 -0.99 17.81
N ALA A 576 -16.07 -0.53 18.54
CA ALA A 576 -16.92 -1.37 19.39
C ALA A 576 -18.36 -1.41 18.84
N ASP A 577 -19.00 -2.56 18.99
CA ASP A 577 -20.40 -2.72 18.63
C ASP A 577 -21.29 -1.94 19.60
N ARG A 578 -20.88 -1.88 20.88
CA ARG A 578 -21.57 -1.15 21.94
C ARG A 578 -20.63 -0.33 22.81
N TYR A 579 -21.15 0.80 23.27
CA TYR A 579 -20.47 1.71 24.19
C TYR A 579 -21.24 1.72 25.51
N LEU A 580 -20.64 1.16 26.55
CA LEU A 580 -21.27 0.97 27.85
C LEU A 580 -20.89 2.10 28.81
N LEU A 581 -21.89 2.58 29.53
CA LEU A 581 -21.78 3.62 30.55
C LEU A 581 -22.36 3.13 31.88
N PHE A 582 -21.76 3.54 32.98
CA PHE A 582 -22.27 3.30 34.33
C PHE A 582 -23.27 4.39 34.76
N ASP A 583 -23.14 5.62 34.25
CA ASP A 583 -24.04 6.73 34.61
C ASP A 583 -24.76 7.32 33.38
N GLN A 584 -26.09 7.37 33.48
CA GLN A 584 -26.95 7.96 32.45
C GLN A 584 -26.63 9.43 32.15
N LYS A 585 -26.06 10.18 33.10
CA LYS A 585 -25.64 11.58 32.91
C LYS A 585 -24.57 11.75 31.86
N ASN A 586 -23.80 10.72 31.58
CA ASN A 586 -22.74 10.75 30.59
C ASN A 586 -23.25 10.54 29.16
N ILE A 587 -24.48 10.06 28.94
CA ILE A 587 -25.05 9.83 27.60
C ILE A 587 -25.00 11.08 26.72
N PRO A 588 -25.46 12.27 27.16
CA PRO A 588 -25.41 13.48 26.34
C PRO A 588 -23.96 13.91 25.99
N ILE A 589 -23.02 13.66 26.90
CA ILE A 589 -21.59 13.97 26.66
C ILE A 589 -21.03 13.05 25.60
N VAL A 590 -21.29 11.76 25.68
CA VAL A 590 -20.87 10.75 24.70
C VAL A 590 -21.44 11.05 23.31
N ARG A 591 -22.74 11.28 23.23
CA ARG A 591 -23.41 11.62 21.97
C ARG A 591 -22.86 12.90 21.35
N ASN A 592 -22.72 13.97 22.09
CA ASN A 592 -22.40 15.29 21.55
C ASN A 592 -20.90 15.52 21.32
N ARG A 593 -20.03 14.98 22.19
CA ARG A 593 -18.57 15.19 22.10
C ARG A 593 -17.86 14.08 21.37
N LEU A 594 -18.31 12.83 21.48
CA LEU A 594 -17.67 11.68 20.87
C LEU A 594 -18.37 11.24 19.57
N GLN A 595 -19.52 11.86 19.23
CA GLN A 595 -20.29 11.60 18.00
C GLN A 595 -20.61 10.10 17.82
N ILE A 596 -20.95 9.43 18.91
CA ILE A 596 -21.42 8.04 18.89
C ILE A 596 -22.93 8.04 18.72
N ASP A 597 -23.42 7.20 17.82
CA ASP A 597 -24.85 7.03 17.58
C ASP A 597 -25.56 6.54 18.86
N GLU A 598 -26.73 7.07 19.13
CA GLU A 598 -27.47 6.80 20.39
C GLU A 598 -27.87 5.32 20.52
N ASP A 599 -28.16 4.66 19.41
CA ASP A 599 -28.47 3.23 19.35
C ASP A 599 -27.29 2.31 19.73
N LYS A 600 -26.06 2.82 19.67
CA LYS A 600 -24.85 2.11 20.11
C LYS A 600 -24.47 2.37 21.57
N ILE A 601 -25.18 3.24 22.27
CA ILE A 601 -24.93 3.58 23.68
C ILE A 601 -25.90 2.81 24.58
N SER A 602 -25.39 2.15 25.60
CA SER A 602 -26.20 1.43 26.60
C SER A 602 -25.66 1.65 28.01
N LEU A 603 -26.54 1.56 29.00
CA LEU A 603 -26.11 1.52 30.38
C LEU A 603 -25.75 0.07 30.75
N VAL A 604 -24.66 -0.12 31.51
CA VAL A 604 -24.21 -1.43 31.99
C VAL A 604 -25.35 -2.21 32.65
N LYS A 605 -26.19 -1.55 33.46
CA LYS A 605 -27.28 -2.18 34.18
C LYS A 605 -28.43 -2.65 33.27
N ASP A 606 -28.57 -2.04 32.09
CA ASP A 606 -29.71 -2.27 31.16
C ASP A 606 -29.26 -3.09 29.92
N TYR A 607 -27.99 -3.42 29.82
CA TYR A 607 -27.41 -4.15 28.70
C TYR A 607 -27.31 -5.66 29.01
N ASP A 608 -27.88 -6.49 28.14
CA ASP A 608 -28.00 -7.94 28.32
C ASP A 608 -27.45 -8.80 27.16
N GLN A 609 -26.87 -8.17 26.12
CA GLN A 609 -26.39 -8.88 24.96
C GLN A 609 -25.02 -9.53 25.23
N THR A 610 -24.74 -10.63 24.51
CA THR A 610 -23.48 -11.40 24.57
C THR A 610 -22.85 -11.52 23.18
N GLY A 611 -21.56 -11.77 23.13
CA GLY A 611 -20.85 -11.99 21.87
C GLY A 611 -20.52 -10.72 21.06
N GLU A 612 -20.81 -9.54 21.60
CA GLU A 612 -20.44 -8.25 21.00
C GLU A 612 -19.11 -7.71 21.53
N THR A 613 -18.48 -6.81 20.78
CA THR A 613 -17.35 -6.02 21.25
C THR A 613 -17.87 -4.80 22.00
N VAL A 614 -17.42 -4.60 23.23
CA VAL A 614 -17.89 -3.50 24.08
C VAL A 614 -16.78 -2.55 24.49
N ALA A 615 -17.10 -1.25 24.64
CA ALA A 615 -16.18 -0.25 25.16
C ALA A 615 -16.73 0.38 26.45
N LEU A 616 -16.03 0.26 27.58
CA LEU A 616 -16.37 0.96 28.81
C LEU A 616 -15.85 2.39 28.73
N LEU A 617 -16.77 3.37 28.61
CA LEU A 617 -16.40 4.76 28.37
C LEU A 617 -16.18 5.56 29.65
N ASP A 618 -16.96 5.30 30.70
CA ASP A 618 -16.74 5.94 32.00
C ASP A 618 -16.12 4.98 33.02
N VAL A 619 -15.55 5.53 34.07
CA VAL A 619 -14.85 4.74 35.09
C VAL A 619 -15.86 4.23 36.09
N PRO A 620 -15.88 2.92 36.45
CA PRO A 620 -16.73 2.40 37.52
C PRO A 620 -16.32 3.01 38.87
N ARG A 621 -17.29 3.31 39.71
CA ARG A 621 -17.04 3.93 41.04
C ARG A 621 -16.55 2.96 42.10
N ASN A 622 -16.78 1.68 41.90
CA ASN A 622 -16.40 0.62 42.83
C ASN A 622 -16.30 -0.74 42.14
N GLN A 623 -15.85 -1.74 42.87
CA GLN A 623 -15.67 -3.10 42.39
C GLN A 623 -16.99 -3.77 41.94
N ILE A 624 -18.11 -3.43 42.58
CA ILE A 624 -19.43 -4.01 42.24
C ILE A 624 -19.83 -3.58 40.83
N GLU A 625 -19.70 -2.29 40.50
CA GLU A 625 -19.99 -1.78 39.17
C GLU A 625 -19.06 -2.39 38.11
N LEU A 626 -17.75 -2.49 38.41
CA LEU A 626 -16.82 -3.14 37.50
C LEU A 626 -17.20 -4.60 37.27
N ASN A 627 -17.51 -5.36 38.31
CA ASN A 627 -17.91 -6.75 38.19
C ASN A 627 -19.19 -6.88 37.34
N ALA A 628 -20.20 -6.04 37.57
CA ALA A 628 -21.44 -6.06 36.80
C ALA A 628 -21.20 -5.82 35.28
N ALA A 629 -20.22 -5.00 34.95
CA ALA A 629 -19.84 -4.79 33.55
C ALA A 629 -19.07 -5.97 32.95
N LEU A 630 -18.51 -6.86 33.77
CA LEU A 630 -17.67 -7.99 33.36
C LEU A 630 -18.37 -9.36 33.49
N GLU A 631 -19.60 -9.40 33.96
CA GLU A 631 -20.36 -10.64 34.17
C GLU A 631 -20.84 -11.32 32.88
N LYS A 632 -20.76 -10.62 31.75
CA LYS A 632 -21.28 -11.10 30.47
C LYS A 632 -20.18 -11.58 29.54
N ASP A 633 -20.52 -12.53 28.68
CA ASP A 633 -19.60 -13.06 27.66
C ASP A 633 -19.51 -12.09 26.46
N TYR A 634 -18.53 -11.21 26.50
CA TYR A 634 -18.22 -10.31 25.39
C TYR A 634 -17.19 -10.94 24.46
N GLN A 635 -17.25 -10.55 23.19
CA GLN A 635 -16.22 -10.89 22.23
C GLN A 635 -14.89 -10.19 22.58
N GLN A 636 -14.99 -8.91 23.01
CA GLN A 636 -13.86 -8.10 23.44
C GLN A 636 -14.31 -6.96 24.35
N ILE A 637 -13.48 -6.55 25.30
CA ILE A 637 -13.71 -5.41 26.17
C ILE A 637 -12.61 -4.35 25.94
N TYR A 638 -13.01 -3.15 25.62
CA TYR A 638 -12.14 -1.99 25.53
C TYR A 638 -12.31 -1.09 26.75
N LEU A 639 -11.24 -0.82 27.48
CA LEU A 639 -11.23 0.09 28.62
C LEU A 639 -10.82 1.50 28.13
N ARG A 640 -11.77 2.41 28.06
CA ARG A 640 -11.53 3.81 27.66
C ARG A 640 -11.43 4.76 28.84
N PHE A 641 -12.32 4.65 29.82
CA PHE A 641 -12.33 5.43 31.04
C PHE A 641 -12.14 6.94 30.84
N LEU A 642 -12.84 7.50 29.82
CA LEU A 642 -12.74 8.89 29.39
C LEU A 642 -13.47 9.85 30.34
N LEU A 643 -14.54 9.37 30.97
CA LEU A 643 -15.42 10.14 31.81
C LEU A 643 -15.39 9.59 33.23
N ASP A 644 -15.70 10.41 34.21
CA ASP A 644 -15.95 9.95 35.58
C ASP A 644 -17.31 10.43 36.09
N GLN A 645 -17.66 9.95 37.27
CA GLN A 645 -18.94 10.17 37.90
C GLN A 645 -18.77 10.63 39.35
N LEU A 646 -17.54 11.02 39.70
CA LEU A 646 -17.26 11.41 41.06
C LEU A 646 -17.91 12.77 41.36
N PRO A 647 -18.49 12.94 42.55
CA PRO A 647 -19.06 14.23 42.94
C PRO A 647 -17.99 15.33 43.16
N VAL A 648 -16.77 14.90 43.38
CA VAL A 648 -15.56 15.76 43.49
C VAL A 648 -14.34 14.97 43.06
N GLU A 649 -13.38 15.61 42.42
CA GLU A 649 -12.12 14.95 41.99
C GLU A 649 -11.25 14.52 43.17
N GLN A 650 -11.30 15.29 44.23
CA GLN A 650 -10.58 15.03 45.51
C GLN A 650 -11.39 15.53 46.69
N ILE A 651 -11.25 14.85 47.83
CA ILE A 651 -11.90 15.31 49.05
C ILE A 651 -11.30 16.68 49.46
N PRO A 652 -12.14 17.74 49.63
CA PRO A 652 -11.67 19.03 50.08
C PRO A 652 -10.93 18.94 51.44
N ALA A 653 -9.87 19.69 51.61
CA ALA A 653 -9.12 19.67 52.84
C ALA A 653 -9.95 20.18 54.04
N LYS A 654 -9.65 19.73 55.25
CA LYS A 654 -10.44 19.95 56.44
C LYS A 654 -10.70 21.43 56.74
N ASN A 655 -9.78 22.33 56.41
CA ASN A 655 -9.92 23.77 56.56
C ASN A 655 -11.08 24.34 55.75
N TYR A 656 -11.37 23.81 54.57
CA TYR A 656 -12.50 24.23 53.72
C TYR A 656 -13.85 23.83 54.33
N PHE A 657 -13.97 22.68 54.99
CA PHE A 657 -15.17 22.36 55.75
C PHE A 657 -15.42 23.40 56.83
N GLY A 658 -14.37 23.80 57.57
CA GLY A 658 -14.49 24.84 58.57
C GLY A 658 -14.91 26.21 57.98
N ALA A 659 -14.34 26.58 56.84
CA ALA A 659 -14.66 27.84 56.15
C ALA A 659 -16.12 27.88 55.67
N VAL A 660 -16.60 26.82 55.01
CA VAL A 660 -17.97 26.69 54.55
C VAL A 660 -18.96 26.73 55.73
N LEU A 661 -18.68 25.98 56.81
CA LEU A 661 -19.54 25.98 57.99
C LEU A 661 -19.61 27.36 58.65
N LYS A 662 -18.51 28.04 58.85
CA LYS A 662 -18.47 29.40 59.35
C LYS A 662 -19.24 30.37 58.47
N TYR A 663 -19.15 30.23 57.17
CA TYR A 663 -19.87 31.06 56.21
C TYR A 663 -21.36 30.88 56.32
N ILE A 664 -21.86 29.63 56.47
CA ILE A 664 -23.27 29.31 56.68
C ILE A 664 -23.83 29.99 57.95
N TYR A 665 -23.08 29.88 59.07
CA TYR A 665 -23.52 30.51 60.31
C TYR A 665 -23.58 32.03 60.23
N SER A 666 -22.70 32.68 59.43
CA SER A 666 -22.71 34.12 59.26
C SER A 666 -23.69 34.63 58.21
N HIS A 667 -24.27 33.79 57.40
CA HIS A 667 -25.17 34.13 56.30
C HIS A 667 -26.42 33.21 56.24
N PRO A 668 -27.31 33.24 57.26
CA PRO A 668 -28.40 32.30 57.39
C PRO A 668 -29.59 32.53 56.40
N THR A 669 -29.46 33.51 55.49
CA THR A 669 -30.47 33.85 54.48
C THR A 669 -30.22 33.24 53.13
N LEU A 670 -29.06 32.58 52.91
CA LEU A 670 -28.69 32.03 51.62
C LEU A 670 -29.43 30.73 51.29
N LYS A 671 -29.79 30.59 50.02
CA LYS A 671 -30.36 29.36 49.45
C LYS A 671 -29.20 28.47 48.91
N PRO A 672 -29.44 27.16 48.77
CA PRO A 672 -28.39 26.28 48.21
C PRO A 672 -27.86 26.72 46.83
N ALA A 673 -28.73 27.33 46.00
CA ALA A 673 -28.32 27.81 44.67
C ALA A 673 -27.34 29.00 44.72
N ASP A 674 -27.42 29.82 45.78
CA ASP A 674 -26.57 31.02 45.94
C ASP A 674 -25.07 30.63 46.15
N TYR A 675 -24.81 29.39 46.58
CA TYR A 675 -23.47 28.88 46.79
C TYR A 675 -22.67 28.73 45.51
N ARG A 676 -23.31 28.77 44.32
CA ARG A 676 -22.58 28.81 43.04
C ARG A 676 -21.73 30.09 42.93
N THR A 677 -22.21 31.23 43.43
CA THR A 677 -21.48 32.50 43.42
C THR A 677 -20.55 32.65 44.62
N VAL A 678 -20.83 31.92 45.70
CA VAL A 678 -20.03 31.95 46.95
C VAL A 678 -18.80 31.03 46.87
N ALA A 679 -18.88 29.92 46.09
CA ALA A 679 -17.81 28.93 46.00
C ALA A 679 -16.44 29.54 45.63
N PRO A 680 -16.28 30.39 44.61
CA PRO A 680 -14.99 31.02 44.29
C PRO A 680 -14.45 31.91 45.42
N TYR A 681 -15.36 32.58 46.15
CA TYR A 681 -14.97 33.39 47.27
C TYR A 681 -14.39 32.58 48.44
N LEU A 682 -14.83 31.32 48.58
CA LEU A 682 -14.29 30.38 49.56
C LEU A 682 -13.06 29.62 49.03
N GLY A 683 -12.60 29.93 47.82
CA GLY A 683 -11.48 29.25 47.20
C GLY A 683 -11.80 27.80 46.77
N LEU A 684 -13.07 27.53 46.49
CA LEU A 684 -13.59 26.20 46.08
C LEU A 684 -14.35 26.28 44.74
N ASP A 685 -14.43 25.17 44.03
CA ASP A 685 -15.42 24.98 42.99
C ASP A 685 -16.81 24.69 43.59
N TYR A 686 -17.85 24.80 42.76
CA TYR A 686 -19.21 24.63 43.22
C TYR A 686 -19.49 23.20 43.68
N ASP A 687 -18.93 22.21 43.01
CA ASP A 687 -19.12 20.79 43.32
C ASP A 687 -18.50 20.44 44.69
N SER A 688 -17.36 20.98 44.96
CA SER A 688 -16.71 20.88 46.29
C SER A 688 -17.57 21.49 47.41
N VAL A 689 -18.22 22.64 47.16
CA VAL A 689 -19.16 23.20 48.13
C VAL A 689 -20.39 22.32 48.31
N LEU A 690 -21.00 21.85 47.23
CA LEU A 690 -22.13 20.94 47.30
C LEU A 690 -21.77 19.64 48.05
N PHE A 691 -20.59 19.12 47.80
CA PHE A 691 -20.07 17.95 48.53
C PHE A 691 -20.00 18.19 50.02
N ILE A 692 -19.40 19.30 50.43
CA ILE A 692 -19.29 19.73 51.85
C ILE A 692 -20.70 19.91 52.48
N LEU A 693 -21.62 20.56 51.77
CA LEU A 693 -23.01 20.73 52.24
C LEU A 693 -23.69 19.39 52.47
N ARG A 694 -23.56 18.44 51.58
CA ARG A 694 -24.13 17.07 51.75
C ARG A 694 -23.59 16.38 53.00
N VAL A 695 -22.27 16.48 53.22
CA VAL A 695 -21.65 15.95 54.45
C VAL A 695 -22.20 16.61 55.68
N PHE A 696 -22.42 17.94 55.65
CA PHE A 696 -22.99 18.65 56.78
C PHE A 696 -24.46 18.34 57.05
N PHE A 697 -25.23 18.13 55.98
CA PHE A 697 -26.62 17.66 56.11
C PHE A 697 -26.67 16.27 56.77
N GLU A 698 -25.84 15.34 56.30
CA GLU A 698 -25.81 13.99 56.89
C GLU A 698 -25.38 14.01 58.35
N LEU A 699 -24.46 14.87 58.71
CA LEU A 699 -23.97 14.99 60.09
C LEU A 699 -24.87 15.88 60.97
N GLY A 700 -25.92 16.49 60.41
CA GLY A 700 -26.83 17.34 61.14
C GLY A 700 -26.19 18.69 61.60
N PHE A 701 -25.14 19.16 60.89
CA PHE A 701 -24.53 20.47 61.16
C PHE A 701 -25.30 21.63 60.52
N VAL A 702 -26.08 21.31 59.47
CA VAL A 702 -26.92 22.25 58.75
C VAL A 702 -28.29 21.64 58.43
N LYS A 703 -29.30 22.50 58.28
CA LYS A 703 -30.65 22.13 57.88
C LYS A 703 -31.18 23.10 56.85
N LEU A 704 -32.24 22.71 56.11
CA LEU A 704 -33.02 23.61 55.28
C LEU A 704 -34.21 24.13 56.14
N ASP A 705 -34.28 25.43 56.27
CA ASP A 705 -35.40 26.11 56.93
C ASP A 705 -35.99 27.14 55.97
N GLU A 706 -37.27 26.98 55.64
CA GLU A 706 -37.98 27.77 54.60
C GLU A 706 -37.18 27.92 53.27
N GLY A 707 -36.48 26.87 52.86
CA GLY A 707 -35.66 26.87 51.64
C GLY A 707 -34.31 27.58 51.76
N LYS A 708 -33.94 28.04 52.94
CA LYS A 708 -32.62 28.65 53.28
C LYS A 708 -31.76 27.64 54.02
N LEU A 709 -30.47 27.74 53.82
CA LEU A 709 -29.51 26.88 54.49
C LEU A 709 -29.10 27.50 55.83
N VAL A 710 -29.44 26.86 56.92
CA VAL A 710 -29.24 27.37 58.27
C VAL A 710 -28.33 26.39 59.04
N GLY A 711 -27.35 26.92 59.76
CA GLY A 711 -26.55 26.15 60.70
C GLY A 711 -27.37 25.71 61.93
N GLU A 712 -27.17 24.47 62.36
CA GLU A 712 -27.82 23.95 63.56
C GLU A 712 -27.20 24.63 64.82
N PRO A 713 -28.00 25.31 65.66
CA PRO A 713 -27.47 26.08 66.76
C PRO A 713 -26.64 25.26 67.79
N SER A 714 -26.98 24.00 67.95
CA SER A 714 -26.31 23.08 68.89
C SER A 714 -26.06 21.73 68.27
N PRO A 715 -25.18 21.64 67.23
CA PRO A 715 -24.95 20.41 66.58
C PRO A 715 -24.24 19.39 67.48
N LYS A 716 -24.62 18.10 67.35
CA LYS A 716 -23.91 17.02 68.06
C LYS A 716 -22.46 16.96 67.55
N LYS A 717 -21.50 17.09 68.48
CA LYS A 717 -20.07 16.98 68.15
C LYS A 717 -19.76 15.61 67.62
N GLN A 718 -19.37 15.50 66.37
CA GLN A 718 -18.93 14.23 65.76
C GLN A 718 -17.89 14.54 64.67
N PRO A 719 -16.97 13.57 64.40
CA PRO A 719 -15.95 13.74 63.40
C PRO A 719 -16.57 13.70 61.99
N LEU A 720 -15.94 14.38 61.02
CA LEU A 720 -16.35 14.35 59.62
C LEU A 720 -16.36 12.90 59.05
N THR A 721 -15.49 12.04 59.57
CA THR A 721 -15.43 10.62 59.20
C THR A 721 -16.63 9.78 59.65
N ALA A 722 -17.56 10.37 60.44
CA ALA A 722 -18.84 9.75 60.74
C ALA A 722 -19.85 9.83 59.55
N SER A 723 -19.59 10.69 58.57
CA SER A 723 -20.37 10.76 57.33
C SER A 723 -20.11 9.57 56.44
N LYS A 724 -21.15 8.79 56.18
CA LYS A 724 -21.12 7.67 55.22
C LYS A 724 -20.89 8.17 53.78
N TYR A 725 -21.46 9.35 53.47
CA TYR A 725 -21.29 9.98 52.16
C TYR A 725 -19.80 10.38 51.93
N LEU A 726 -19.14 11.01 52.90
CA LEU A 726 -17.73 11.36 52.80
C LEU A 726 -16.86 10.12 52.68
N MET A 727 -17.08 9.11 53.52
CA MET A 727 -16.28 7.88 53.50
C MET A 727 -16.50 7.07 52.22
N GLY A 728 -17.74 7.02 51.76
CA GLY A 728 -18.12 6.36 50.48
C GLY A 728 -17.44 7.04 49.29
N THR A 729 -17.53 8.37 49.20
CA THR A 729 -16.88 9.14 48.14
C THR A 729 -15.35 9.01 48.19
N SER A 730 -14.76 9.04 49.39
CA SER A 730 -13.30 8.81 49.54
C SER A 730 -12.88 7.45 48.99
N SER A 731 -13.66 6.41 49.24
CA SER A 731 -13.39 5.07 48.71
C SER A 731 -13.55 5.00 47.20
N GLN A 732 -14.57 5.68 46.65
CA GLN A 732 -14.78 5.79 45.21
C GLN A 732 -13.61 6.50 44.50
N ILE A 733 -13.16 7.64 45.03
CA ILE A 733 -12.00 8.38 44.50
C ILE A 733 -10.77 7.50 44.47
N LYS A 734 -10.48 6.76 45.54
CA LYS A 734 -9.34 5.83 45.59
C LYS A 734 -9.44 4.76 44.51
N PHE A 735 -10.61 4.16 44.34
CA PHE A 735 -10.83 3.11 43.34
C PHE A 735 -10.70 3.63 41.92
N VAL A 736 -11.35 4.76 41.62
CA VAL A 736 -11.27 5.43 40.29
C VAL A 736 -9.82 5.80 39.94
N ASN A 737 -9.10 6.42 40.89
CA ASN A 737 -7.71 6.79 40.70
C ASN A 737 -6.81 5.55 40.51
N GLN A 738 -7.06 4.47 41.26
CA GLN A 738 -6.36 3.21 41.06
C GLN A 738 -6.53 2.68 39.64
N LEU A 739 -7.75 2.64 39.10
CA LEU A 739 -8.02 2.19 37.75
C LEU A 739 -7.39 3.10 36.70
N ARG A 740 -7.40 4.43 36.92
CA ARG A 740 -6.84 5.41 35.98
C ARG A 740 -5.31 5.42 35.91
N THR A 741 -4.65 5.22 37.05
CA THR A 741 -3.18 5.31 37.16
C THR A 741 -2.48 3.98 37.04
N MET A 742 -3.21 2.87 37.11
CA MET A 742 -2.64 1.53 37.01
C MET A 742 -1.91 1.34 35.65
N PRO A 743 -0.68 0.81 35.63
CA PRO A 743 0.00 0.45 34.38
C PRO A 743 -0.86 -0.48 33.52
N SER A 744 -0.84 -0.29 32.20
CA SER A 744 -1.74 -0.98 31.24
C SER A 744 -1.73 -2.48 31.43
N GLN A 745 -0.57 -3.13 31.47
CA GLN A 745 -0.45 -4.57 31.64
C GLN A 745 -1.06 -5.06 32.96
N ARG A 746 -0.91 -4.30 34.03
CA ARG A 746 -1.47 -4.62 35.35
C ARG A 746 -2.99 -4.46 35.37
N LEU A 747 -3.52 -3.45 34.70
CA LEU A 747 -4.96 -3.24 34.57
C LEU A 747 -5.61 -4.36 33.77
N ILE A 748 -5.03 -4.74 32.63
CA ILE A 748 -5.52 -5.85 31.82
C ILE A 748 -5.52 -7.14 32.64
N THR A 749 -4.44 -7.45 33.35
CA THR A 749 -4.37 -8.62 34.24
C THR A 749 -5.42 -8.57 35.34
N TYR A 750 -5.61 -7.41 35.94
CA TYR A 750 -6.61 -7.20 37.01
C TYR A 750 -8.03 -7.46 36.49
N VAL A 751 -8.39 -6.90 35.35
CA VAL A 751 -9.70 -7.08 34.73
C VAL A 751 -9.89 -8.54 34.26
N ASN A 752 -8.90 -9.13 33.61
CA ASN A 752 -8.96 -10.54 33.20
C ASN A 752 -9.14 -11.51 34.38
N ASN A 753 -8.58 -11.22 35.54
CA ASN A 753 -8.80 -12.03 36.73
C ASN A 753 -10.25 -11.92 37.29
N LEU A 754 -10.97 -10.91 36.89
CA LEU A 754 -12.39 -10.73 37.26
C LEU A 754 -13.34 -11.41 36.25
N THR A 755 -12.97 -11.44 34.97
CA THR A 755 -13.76 -12.14 33.92
C THR A 755 -13.65 -13.66 33.99
N ASN A 756 -12.63 -14.19 34.68
CA ASN A 756 -12.36 -15.64 34.85
C ASN A 756 -13.03 -16.24 36.07
N LYS A 757 -13.94 -15.55 36.74
CA LYS A 757 -14.72 -16.08 37.87
C LYS A 757 -16.15 -16.40 37.41
#